data_6b89ea660a4c99982a429261fa9c5944
#
_entry.id   6b89ea660a4c99982a429261fa9c5944
#
_cell.length_a   1.000
_cell.length_b   1.000
_cell.length_c   1.000
_cell.angle_alpha   90.00
_cell.angle_beta   90.00
_cell.angle_gamma   90.00
#
_symmetry.space_group_name_H-M   'P 1'
#
loop_
_entity.id
_entity.type
_entity.pdbx_description
1 polymer ?
#
loop_
_entity_poly.entity_id
_entity_poly.type
_entity_poly.pdbx_seq_one_letter_code
_entity_poly.pdbx_strand_id
1 'polypeptide(L)'
;MSCRSPRLYFLLAFVLFFKIASAQTDTTFWFAAPDLQEAHGDRPIFLRFSTSNTAASITISQPANPGFTPISIDIPANSSNSVNLTTVITQIENATPNTVSNKGLLIRSNSPISCYYDIANGSNGDIYALKGKNALGTKFTLPFQMGFIGRPLPLYTTDFIILATENNTQVTIRPKYSIMGHAAGVPFTITLQKGETYTCSATNNIATERPGGTLVTSNKPICISTKDDSLFYTGQGCSDTAGDQLIPDNIAGQEFIVIKGYFNSPDFYYVFAIENNTVVKVNGATVATLQAGDYYKGSLSENSCFVNSDKPVHIFHITGFGCELGGAIIPSIKCTGSKSISVTRASSTGSFFLNVLAPKNSINDFTINGSNTLINASAFNPVLGSNNEWMYARLNIPSTVITGGVNALIENSKGKFHVGVIQGGASSTARYGYFSDFGSNVIQLIDATKNTEIFSNNQPICYNTSASINAVAEDANSYTWTGPNNFSSTGANLVIHNFTNLNDGVYTITSASTACGVATKTIELNSERVFANFTSTQTGCIQDSVYFNTPAITGAKWNWNFKNGNTLDTNSAVIKPVKYNTVGIYAVDLKVTSKNGCASDIVSKNIEITPKPIAAFTATTNTCVNKIINFTENSSITNGTLQKSFWNLDDGKGIINSNSFTPQTTTYPTWGNRNPWLIAEASSGCKSDTFKLASP
;
A
#
# COMPACT_ATOMS: atom_id res chain seq x y z
N MET A 1 55.85 5.70 -38.99
CA MET A 1 54.49 5.26 -39.42
C MET A 1 53.75 4.74 -38.19
N SER A 2 52.89 5.56 -37.66
CA SER A 2 52.13 5.27 -36.42
C SER A 2 50.69 4.99 -36.81
N CYS A 3 50.23 3.75 -36.59
CA CYS A 3 48.86 3.34 -36.84
C CYS A 3 48.02 3.68 -35.61
N ARG A 4 47.09 4.62 -35.73
CA ARG A 4 46.07 4.91 -34.75
C ARG A 4 44.81 4.09 -35.10
N SER A 5 44.37 3.22 -34.22
CA SER A 5 43.07 2.54 -34.27
C SER A 5 41.94 3.48 -33.83
N PRO A 6 40.78 3.51 -34.49
CA PRO A 6 39.63 4.29 -34.04
C PRO A 6 38.91 3.57 -32.88
N ARG A 7 38.75 4.24 -31.76
CA ARG A 7 37.89 3.82 -30.67
C ARG A 7 36.42 4.06 -31.07
N LEU A 8 35.70 2.99 -31.29
CA LEU A 8 34.26 2.98 -31.52
C LEU A 8 33.55 3.20 -30.16
N TYR A 9 32.97 4.38 -29.95
CA TYR A 9 32.11 4.66 -28.83
C TYR A 9 30.72 4.05 -29.15
N PHE A 10 30.36 2.94 -28.48
CA PHE A 10 29.00 2.46 -28.43
C PHE A 10 28.20 3.41 -27.50
N LEU A 11 27.38 4.29 -28.09
CA LEU A 11 26.36 5.02 -27.38
C LEU A 11 25.23 4.00 -27.09
N LEU A 12 25.16 3.47 -25.87
CA LEU A 12 23.99 2.73 -25.38
C LEU A 12 22.86 3.75 -25.20
N ALA A 13 21.98 3.85 -26.19
CA ALA A 13 20.72 4.56 -26.03
C ALA A 13 19.85 3.76 -25.04
N PHE A 14 19.80 4.22 -23.79
CA PHE A 14 18.85 3.73 -22.81
C PHE A 14 17.45 4.20 -23.24
N VAL A 15 16.71 3.37 -23.95
CA VAL A 15 15.29 3.61 -24.22
C VAL A 15 14.55 3.40 -22.90
N LEU A 16 14.30 4.50 -22.20
CA LEU A 16 13.36 4.54 -21.09
C LEU A 16 11.98 4.24 -21.64
N PHE A 17 11.52 2.99 -21.48
CA PHE A 17 10.11 2.67 -21.62
C PHE A 17 9.36 3.34 -20.47
N PHE A 18 8.85 4.55 -20.70
CA PHE A 18 7.81 5.10 -19.86
C PHE A 18 6.59 4.18 -19.97
N LYS A 19 6.31 3.42 -18.91
CA LYS A 19 5.01 2.76 -18.78
C LYS A 19 3.97 3.86 -18.61
N ILE A 20 3.30 4.21 -19.69
CA ILE A 20 2.12 5.09 -19.66
C ILE A 20 1.08 4.31 -18.89
N ALA A 21 0.70 4.81 -17.72
CA ALA A 21 -0.42 4.26 -16.96
C ALA A 21 -1.69 4.47 -17.79
N SER A 22 -2.24 3.42 -18.33
CA SER A 22 -3.49 3.45 -19.09
C SER A 22 -4.63 3.04 -18.17
N ALA A 23 -5.66 3.85 -18.13
CA ALA A 23 -7.05 3.58 -17.80
C ALA A 23 -7.35 2.84 -16.51
N GLN A 24 -8.03 3.43 -15.56
CA GLN A 24 -8.67 2.74 -14.39
C GLN A 24 -7.98 1.42 -13.95
N THR A 25 -6.71 1.30 -14.36
CA THR A 25 -5.83 0.18 -14.03
C THR A 25 -4.97 0.56 -12.86
N ASP A 26 -4.93 -0.29 -11.85
CA ASP A 26 -4.11 -0.10 -10.67
C ASP A 26 -3.56 -1.46 -10.21
N THR A 27 -2.65 -1.43 -9.26
CA THR A 27 -2.13 -2.62 -8.57
C THR A 27 -2.79 -2.83 -7.20
N THR A 28 -3.60 -1.87 -6.76
CA THR A 28 -4.23 -1.91 -5.43
C THR A 28 -5.63 -1.31 -5.47
N PHE A 29 -6.62 -2.10 -5.06
CA PHE A 29 -8.01 -1.66 -4.95
C PHE A 29 -8.53 -1.96 -3.54
N TRP A 30 -9.27 -0.99 -3.00
CA TRP A 30 -10.04 -1.15 -1.79
C TRP A 30 -11.52 -1.11 -2.13
N PHE A 31 -12.32 -1.98 -1.55
CA PHE A 31 -13.75 -2.04 -1.85
C PHE A 31 -14.57 -2.49 -0.64
N ALA A 32 -15.66 -1.80 -0.38
CA ALA A 32 -16.69 -2.20 0.56
C ALA A 32 -17.90 -2.73 -0.23
N ALA A 33 -18.09 -4.05 -0.23
CA ALA A 33 -19.18 -4.67 -0.98
C ALA A 33 -20.53 -4.32 -0.33
N PRO A 34 -21.53 -3.88 -1.14
CA PRO A 34 -22.86 -3.65 -0.63
C PRO A 34 -23.57 -4.96 -0.30
N ASP A 35 -24.53 -4.90 0.61
CA ASP A 35 -25.47 -5.98 0.91
C ASP A 35 -26.75 -5.76 0.11
N LEU A 36 -27.21 -6.75 -0.61
CA LEU A 36 -28.44 -6.73 -1.39
C LEU A 36 -29.46 -7.72 -0.82
N GLN A 37 -30.74 -7.42 -1.03
CA GLN A 37 -31.80 -8.30 -0.56
C GLN A 37 -31.84 -9.62 -1.34
N GLU A 38 -31.56 -10.73 -0.65
CA GLU A 38 -31.52 -12.08 -1.23
C GLU A 38 -32.78 -12.44 -2.03
N ALA A 39 -33.96 -12.06 -1.53
CA ALA A 39 -35.24 -12.36 -2.17
C ALA A 39 -35.42 -11.63 -3.52
N HIS A 40 -34.71 -10.54 -3.78
CA HIS A 40 -34.73 -9.82 -5.05
C HIS A 40 -33.59 -10.25 -5.97
N GLY A 41 -32.55 -10.87 -5.41
CA GLY A 41 -31.41 -11.41 -6.13
C GLY A 41 -30.10 -10.67 -5.82
N ASP A 42 -29.27 -11.31 -5.00
CA ASP A 42 -27.95 -10.82 -4.59
C ASP A 42 -26.81 -11.64 -5.19
N ARG A 43 -27.11 -12.72 -5.90
CA ARG A 43 -26.11 -13.70 -6.36
C ARG A 43 -26.46 -14.29 -7.73
N PRO A 44 -25.44 -14.78 -8.48
CA PRO A 44 -24.02 -14.88 -8.10
C PRO A 44 -23.29 -13.53 -8.18
N ILE A 45 -22.21 -13.39 -7.39
CA ILE A 45 -21.34 -12.22 -7.41
C ILE A 45 -19.92 -12.58 -7.80
N PHE A 46 -19.28 -11.69 -8.59
CA PHE A 46 -17.94 -11.90 -9.09
C PHE A 46 -17.07 -10.65 -8.89
N LEU A 47 -15.79 -10.86 -8.65
CA LEU A 47 -14.76 -9.90 -9.03
C LEU A 47 -14.23 -10.29 -10.40
N ARG A 48 -14.30 -9.36 -11.36
CA ARG A 48 -13.79 -9.57 -12.72
C ARG A 48 -12.53 -8.74 -12.90
N PHE A 49 -11.55 -9.35 -13.53
CA PHE A 49 -10.25 -8.79 -13.76
C PHE A 49 -9.87 -8.86 -15.22
N SER A 50 -9.14 -7.84 -15.67
CA SER A 50 -8.53 -7.84 -17.00
C SER A 50 -7.12 -7.31 -16.94
N THR A 51 -6.24 -7.93 -17.72
CA THR A 51 -4.84 -7.54 -17.92
C THR A 51 -4.66 -6.88 -19.28
N SER A 52 -3.70 -5.99 -19.38
CA SER A 52 -3.19 -5.50 -20.65
C SER A 52 -1.99 -6.37 -21.10
N ASN A 53 -0.95 -5.77 -21.64
CA ASN A 53 0.23 -6.44 -22.20
C ASN A 53 1.14 -7.17 -21.18
N THR A 54 0.79 -7.19 -19.90
CA THR A 54 1.54 -7.89 -18.84
C THR A 54 0.63 -8.84 -18.08
N ALA A 55 1.15 -10.02 -17.74
CA ALA A 55 0.47 -10.96 -16.86
C ALA A 55 0.39 -10.42 -15.43
N ALA A 56 -0.59 -10.87 -14.66
CA ALA A 56 -0.81 -10.43 -13.29
C ALA A 56 -1.09 -11.59 -12.34
N SER A 57 -0.48 -11.54 -11.15
CA SER A 57 -0.86 -12.35 -9.99
C SER A 57 -1.61 -11.47 -9.00
N ILE A 58 -2.84 -11.87 -8.67
CA ILE A 58 -3.79 -11.07 -7.90
C ILE A 58 -4.11 -11.80 -6.59
N THR A 59 -4.18 -11.06 -5.50
CA THR A 59 -4.61 -11.56 -4.20
C THR A 59 -5.75 -10.70 -3.65
N ILE A 60 -6.86 -11.33 -3.25
CA ILE A 60 -8.01 -10.74 -2.58
C ILE A 60 -7.93 -11.10 -1.10
N SER A 61 -8.00 -10.12 -0.22
CA SER A 61 -7.89 -10.30 1.24
C SER A 61 -8.80 -9.35 2.01
N GLN A 62 -9.00 -9.64 3.31
CA GLN A 62 -9.67 -8.74 4.26
C GLN A 62 -8.72 -8.43 5.41
N PRO A 63 -8.03 -7.27 5.41
CA PRO A 63 -7.02 -6.97 6.43
C PRO A 63 -7.55 -6.91 7.87
N ALA A 64 -8.83 -6.58 8.05
CA ALA A 64 -9.48 -6.54 9.36
C ALA A 64 -10.07 -7.89 9.80
N ASN A 65 -10.11 -8.89 8.92
CA ASN A 65 -10.71 -10.20 9.19
C ASN A 65 -9.66 -11.33 9.07
N PRO A 66 -9.00 -11.71 10.16
CA PRO A 66 -8.00 -12.80 10.14
C PRO A 66 -8.61 -14.18 9.79
N GLY A 67 -9.93 -14.32 9.87
CA GLY A 67 -10.64 -15.56 9.49
C GLY A 67 -10.93 -15.68 7.99
N PHE A 68 -10.71 -14.62 7.20
CA PHE A 68 -10.88 -14.66 5.75
C PHE A 68 -9.66 -15.31 5.10
N THR A 69 -9.88 -16.40 4.39
CA THR A 69 -8.81 -17.05 3.61
C THR A 69 -8.53 -16.25 2.35
N PRO A 70 -7.33 -15.71 2.15
CA PRO A 70 -7.00 -14.96 0.93
C PRO A 70 -7.20 -15.81 -0.33
N ILE A 71 -7.77 -15.20 -1.37
CA ILE A 71 -8.01 -15.83 -2.67
C ILE A 71 -6.98 -15.29 -3.66
N SER A 72 -6.25 -16.19 -4.33
CA SER A 72 -5.25 -15.82 -5.33
C SER A 72 -5.60 -16.36 -6.71
N ILE A 73 -5.30 -15.57 -7.75
CA ILE A 73 -5.53 -15.92 -9.15
C ILE A 73 -4.42 -15.33 -10.03
N ASP A 74 -3.98 -16.11 -11.02
CA ASP A 74 -3.04 -15.67 -12.05
C ASP A 74 -3.77 -15.46 -13.37
N ILE A 75 -3.45 -14.36 -14.06
CA ILE A 75 -4.07 -13.99 -15.34
C ILE A 75 -2.96 -13.72 -16.36
N PRO A 76 -2.94 -14.40 -17.51
CA PRO A 76 -2.02 -14.12 -18.59
C PRO A 76 -2.16 -12.69 -19.13
N ALA A 77 -1.16 -12.20 -19.87
CA ALA A 77 -1.27 -10.93 -20.60
C ALA A 77 -2.43 -10.95 -21.62
N ASN A 78 -3.06 -9.78 -21.83
CA ASN A 78 -4.18 -9.58 -22.76
C ASN A 78 -5.36 -10.55 -22.52
N SER A 79 -5.63 -10.84 -21.25
CA SER A 79 -6.64 -11.81 -20.82
C SER A 79 -7.56 -11.26 -19.76
N SER A 80 -8.66 -11.95 -19.52
CA SER A 80 -9.55 -11.69 -18.40
C SER A 80 -9.85 -12.98 -17.64
N ASN A 81 -10.17 -12.83 -16.35
CA ASN A 81 -10.62 -13.92 -15.51
C ASN A 81 -11.53 -13.37 -14.39
N SER A 82 -12.19 -14.24 -13.67
CA SER A 82 -13.09 -13.84 -12.59
C SER A 82 -13.00 -14.76 -11.39
N VAL A 83 -13.23 -14.19 -10.21
CA VAL A 83 -13.38 -14.92 -8.97
C VAL A 83 -14.82 -14.87 -8.52
N ASN A 84 -15.44 -16.03 -8.35
CA ASN A 84 -16.79 -16.15 -7.79
C ASN A 84 -16.73 -15.99 -6.26
N LEU A 85 -17.35 -14.94 -5.72
CA LEU A 85 -17.37 -14.63 -4.30
C LEU A 85 -18.68 -15.09 -3.62
N THR A 86 -19.59 -15.75 -4.33
CA THR A 86 -20.89 -16.17 -3.81
C THR A 86 -20.78 -17.03 -2.56
N THR A 87 -19.77 -17.88 -2.47
CA THR A 87 -19.58 -18.77 -1.29
C THR A 87 -19.09 -18.02 -0.03
N VAL A 88 -18.57 -16.81 -0.19
CA VAL A 88 -18.10 -15.96 0.90
C VAL A 88 -18.93 -14.69 1.06
N ILE A 89 -20.12 -14.64 0.44
CA ILE A 89 -21.00 -13.45 0.41
C ILE A 89 -21.23 -12.86 1.80
N THR A 90 -21.57 -13.68 2.80
CA THR A 90 -21.82 -13.24 4.17
C THR A 90 -20.59 -12.65 4.87
N GLN A 91 -19.37 -12.98 4.39
CA GLN A 91 -18.12 -12.44 4.92
C GLN A 91 -17.77 -11.09 4.33
N ILE A 92 -18.32 -10.73 3.15
CA ILE A 92 -17.93 -9.52 2.40
C ILE A 92 -19.00 -8.44 2.39
N GLU A 93 -20.28 -8.78 2.44
CA GLU A 93 -21.40 -7.83 2.39
C GLU A 93 -21.62 -7.09 3.71
N ASN A 94 -21.87 -5.79 3.60
CA ASN A 94 -21.96 -4.84 4.71
C ASN A 94 -23.44 -4.52 5.03
N ALA A 95 -24.12 -5.43 5.71
CA ALA A 95 -25.56 -5.39 5.92
C ALA A 95 -26.02 -4.49 7.08
N THR A 96 -25.24 -4.35 8.15
CA THR A 96 -25.74 -3.78 9.40
C THR A 96 -25.42 -2.29 9.51
N PRO A 97 -26.44 -1.40 9.55
CA PRO A 97 -26.24 0.02 9.74
C PRO A 97 -25.61 0.36 11.10
N ASN A 98 -24.90 1.48 11.16
CA ASN A 98 -24.28 2.04 12.38
C ASN A 98 -23.36 1.07 13.13
N THR A 99 -22.75 0.15 12.40
CA THR A 99 -21.89 -0.89 12.97
C THR A 99 -20.54 -0.88 12.27
N VAL A 100 -19.48 -0.93 13.06
CA VAL A 100 -18.13 -1.20 12.53
C VAL A 100 -18.04 -2.69 12.20
N SER A 101 -17.66 -3.00 10.97
CA SER A 101 -17.50 -4.37 10.46
C SER A 101 -16.09 -4.59 9.93
N ASN A 102 -15.64 -5.83 9.87
CA ASN A 102 -14.32 -6.23 9.39
C ASN A 102 -14.35 -6.72 7.93
N LYS A 103 -15.22 -6.15 7.08
CA LYS A 103 -15.61 -6.71 5.78
C LYS A 103 -14.98 -6.00 4.56
N GLY A 104 -14.07 -5.06 4.78
CA GLY A 104 -13.38 -4.36 3.70
C GLY A 104 -12.46 -5.25 2.89
N LEU A 105 -12.63 -5.26 1.57
CA LEU A 105 -11.79 -6.01 0.64
C LEU A 105 -10.57 -5.19 0.23
N LEU A 106 -9.42 -5.85 0.21
CA LEU A 106 -8.17 -5.37 -0.37
C LEU A 106 -7.75 -6.32 -1.48
N ILE A 107 -7.69 -5.80 -2.70
CA ILE A 107 -7.24 -6.51 -3.89
C ILE A 107 -5.88 -5.96 -4.28
N ARG A 108 -4.88 -6.83 -4.40
CA ARG A 108 -3.51 -6.48 -4.80
C ARG A 108 -3.09 -7.27 -6.02
N SER A 109 -2.35 -6.62 -6.90
CA SER A 109 -1.76 -7.21 -8.09
C SER A 109 -0.30 -6.81 -8.20
N ASN A 110 0.53 -7.67 -8.76
CA ASN A 110 1.93 -7.37 -9.09
C ASN A 110 2.10 -6.57 -10.39
N SER A 111 1.02 -6.42 -11.18
CA SER A 111 0.97 -5.62 -12.41
C SER A 111 -0.35 -4.86 -12.48
N PRO A 112 -0.44 -3.73 -13.20
CA PRO A 112 -1.69 -2.99 -13.35
C PRO A 112 -2.79 -3.84 -14.01
N ILE A 113 -3.98 -3.82 -13.39
CA ILE A 113 -5.19 -4.54 -13.84
C ILE A 113 -6.39 -3.60 -13.81
N SER A 114 -7.40 -3.87 -14.64
CA SER A 114 -8.75 -3.36 -14.38
C SER A 114 -9.51 -4.35 -13.51
N CYS A 115 -10.36 -3.82 -12.64
CA CYS A 115 -11.15 -4.62 -11.71
C CYS A 115 -12.56 -4.04 -11.56
N TYR A 116 -13.57 -4.90 -11.54
CA TYR A 116 -14.93 -4.51 -11.19
C TYR A 116 -15.67 -5.61 -10.43
N TYR A 117 -16.57 -5.18 -9.58
CA TYR A 117 -17.49 -6.05 -8.85
C TYR A 117 -18.78 -6.16 -9.64
N ASP A 118 -19.20 -7.39 -9.98
CA ASP A 118 -20.34 -7.71 -10.81
C ASP A 118 -21.36 -8.51 -10.01
N ILE A 119 -22.49 -7.89 -9.75
CA ILE A 119 -23.68 -8.55 -9.23
C ILE A 119 -24.36 -9.17 -10.42
N ALA A 120 -24.02 -10.43 -10.73
CA ALA A 120 -24.39 -11.10 -11.96
C ALA A 120 -25.78 -11.77 -11.88
N ASN A 121 -26.66 -11.23 -11.05
CA ASN A 121 -28.04 -11.70 -10.94
C ASN A 121 -28.87 -11.28 -12.17
N GLY A 122 -29.85 -12.09 -12.53
CA GLY A 122 -30.73 -11.83 -13.67
C GLY A 122 -31.92 -10.91 -13.35
N SER A 123 -32.13 -10.50 -12.09
CA SER A 123 -33.28 -9.72 -11.64
C SER A 123 -32.90 -8.44 -10.89
N ASN A 124 -31.67 -8.33 -10.40
CA ASN A 124 -31.22 -7.19 -9.56
C ASN A 124 -29.71 -7.00 -9.68
N GLY A 125 -29.21 -6.91 -10.89
CA GLY A 125 -27.77 -6.84 -11.13
C GLY A 125 -27.27 -5.42 -11.37
N ASP A 126 -26.04 -5.14 -10.94
CA ASP A 126 -25.32 -3.92 -11.32
C ASP A 126 -23.79 -4.16 -11.34
N ILE A 127 -23.04 -3.18 -11.83
CA ILE A 127 -21.58 -3.21 -11.94
C ILE A 127 -20.99 -2.05 -11.16
N TYR A 128 -20.05 -2.36 -10.25
CA TYR A 128 -19.22 -1.39 -9.55
C TYR A 128 -17.83 -1.38 -10.19
N ALA A 129 -17.55 -0.43 -11.03
CA ALA A 129 -16.23 -0.26 -11.61
C ALA A 129 -15.26 0.27 -10.53
N LEU A 130 -14.24 -0.55 -10.15
CA LEU A 130 -13.32 -0.17 -9.08
C LEU A 130 -12.26 0.80 -9.61
N LYS A 131 -12.06 1.89 -8.88
CA LYS A 131 -11.30 3.05 -9.35
C LYS A 131 -9.86 3.12 -8.77
N GLY A 132 -9.41 2.03 -8.10
CA GLY A 132 -8.07 1.93 -7.52
C GLY A 132 -7.76 3.11 -6.60
N LYS A 133 -6.60 3.75 -6.78
CA LYS A 133 -6.21 4.94 -6.02
C LYS A 133 -7.13 6.14 -6.22
N ASN A 134 -7.84 6.22 -7.36
CA ASN A 134 -8.79 7.30 -7.64
C ASN A 134 -10.05 7.23 -6.76
N ALA A 135 -10.31 6.09 -6.11
CA ALA A 135 -11.37 5.97 -5.10
C ALA A 135 -10.93 6.45 -3.70
N LEU A 136 -9.65 6.79 -3.50
CA LEU A 136 -9.10 7.08 -2.18
C LEU A 136 -8.98 8.58 -1.94
N GLY A 137 -9.54 9.05 -0.83
CA GLY A 137 -9.44 10.45 -0.44
C GLY A 137 -9.87 10.71 0.99
N THR A 138 -9.81 11.97 1.38
CA THR A 138 -10.15 12.42 2.74
C THR A 138 -11.38 13.31 2.80
N LYS A 139 -12.01 13.61 1.65
CA LYS A 139 -13.23 14.40 1.58
C LYS A 139 -14.11 13.94 0.41
N PHE A 140 -15.38 13.68 0.69
CA PHE A 140 -16.38 13.22 -0.26
C PHE A 140 -17.69 13.96 -0.04
N THR A 141 -18.19 14.59 -1.10
CA THR A 141 -19.58 15.02 -1.22
C THR A 141 -20.31 13.96 -2.02
N LEU A 142 -21.17 13.18 -1.38
CA LEU A 142 -21.72 11.96 -1.97
C LEU A 142 -22.65 12.26 -3.15
N PRO A 143 -22.30 11.87 -4.39
CA PRO A 143 -23.26 11.83 -5.50
C PRO A 143 -24.15 10.59 -5.35
N PHE A 144 -25.42 10.75 -5.67
CA PHE A 144 -26.41 9.70 -5.56
C PHE A 144 -27.58 9.92 -6.52
N GLN A 145 -28.44 8.92 -6.73
CA GLN A 145 -29.72 9.15 -7.38
C GLN A 145 -30.70 9.83 -6.40
N MET A 146 -31.50 10.77 -6.90
CA MET A 146 -32.42 11.58 -6.09
C MET A 146 -33.80 11.70 -6.76
N GLY A 147 -34.23 10.68 -7.49
CA GLY A 147 -35.45 10.76 -8.28
C GLY A 147 -36.25 9.45 -8.40
N PHE A 148 -35.69 8.34 -7.95
CA PHE A 148 -36.35 7.04 -7.97
C PHE A 148 -36.78 6.64 -6.57
N ILE A 149 -37.93 5.95 -6.50
CA ILE A 149 -38.47 5.41 -5.26
C ILE A 149 -37.88 4.01 -5.09
N GLY A 150 -37.38 3.67 -3.89
CA GLY A 150 -37.04 2.31 -3.53
C GLY A 150 -38.23 1.52 -3.02
N ARG A 151 -38.11 0.20 -2.95
CA ARG A 151 -39.08 -0.63 -2.25
C ARG A 151 -39.04 -0.39 -0.73
N PRO A 152 -40.07 -0.80 0.02
CA PRO A 152 -40.17 -0.46 1.44
C PRO A 152 -39.02 -1.00 2.30
N LEU A 153 -38.56 -0.17 3.24
CA LEU A 153 -37.70 -0.56 4.34
C LEU A 153 -38.41 -1.55 5.30
N PRO A 154 -37.67 -2.35 6.05
CA PRO A 154 -36.18 -2.42 6.13
C PRO A 154 -35.56 -3.42 5.16
N LEU A 155 -36.35 -4.06 4.29
CA LEU A 155 -35.85 -5.12 3.40
C LEU A 155 -34.93 -4.58 2.28
N TYR A 156 -35.26 -3.41 1.73
CA TYR A 156 -34.54 -2.80 0.63
C TYR A 156 -33.91 -1.50 1.10
N THR A 157 -32.60 -1.51 1.35
CA THR A 157 -31.91 -0.37 1.94
C THR A 157 -31.19 0.50 0.90
N THR A 158 -31.03 1.76 1.27
CA THR A 158 -30.23 2.73 0.53
C THR A 158 -29.05 3.10 1.40
N ASP A 159 -27.85 2.73 0.98
CA ASP A 159 -26.66 2.77 1.83
C ASP A 159 -25.50 3.50 1.17
N PHE A 160 -24.63 4.05 2.01
CA PHE A 160 -23.24 4.27 1.67
C PHE A 160 -22.35 3.61 2.72
N ILE A 161 -21.26 3.00 2.25
CA ILE A 161 -20.36 2.21 3.08
C ILE A 161 -18.98 2.82 3.02
N ILE A 162 -18.43 3.17 4.17
CA ILE A 162 -17.11 3.76 4.33
C ILE A 162 -16.13 2.66 4.69
N LEU A 163 -14.94 2.66 4.08
CA LEU A 163 -13.85 1.72 4.35
C LEU A 163 -12.57 2.49 4.65
N ALA A 164 -11.90 2.18 5.76
CA ALA A 164 -10.62 2.76 6.13
C ALA A 164 -9.43 1.99 5.56
N THR A 165 -8.47 2.70 4.95
CA THR A 165 -7.26 2.09 4.37
C THR A 165 -6.09 2.01 5.36
N GLU A 166 -6.20 2.71 6.50
CA GLU A 166 -5.17 2.82 7.53
C GLU A 166 -5.76 2.69 8.94
N ASN A 167 -4.91 2.34 9.91
CA ASN A 167 -5.32 2.26 11.33
C ASN A 167 -5.59 3.67 11.91
N ASN A 168 -6.49 3.73 12.89
CA ASN A 168 -6.87 4.95 13.60
C ASN A 168 -7.33 6.06 12.65
N THR A 169 -8.14 5.70 11.65
CA THR A 169 -8.78 6.64 10.74
C THR A 169 -10.02 7.24 11.40
N GLN A 170 -9.97 8.52 11.68
CA GLN A 170 -11.14 9.27 12.17
C GLN A 170 -11.96 9.76 10.98
N VAL A 171 -13.24 9.42 10.96
CA VAL A 171 -14.17 9.81 9.89
C VAL A 171 -15.31 10.60 10.48
N THR A 172 -15.51 11.82 10.00
CA THR A 172 -16.64 12.68 10.38
C THR A 172 -17.66 12.69 9.25
N ILE A 173 -18.90 12.35 9.56
CA ILE A 173 -20.03 12.25 8.63
C ILE A 173 -21.03 13.33 8.99
N ARG A 174 -21.40 14.17 8.02
CA ARG A 174 -22.48 15.16 8.14
C ARG A 174 -23.58 14.82 7.15
N PRO A 175 -24.62 14.11 7.58
CA PRO A 175 -25.72 13.68 6.72
C PRO A 175 -26.46 14.88 6.15
N LYS A 176 -26.76 14.89 4.83
CA LYS A 176 -27.62 15.91 4.22
C LYS A 176 -29.07 15.70 4.63
N TYR A 177 -29.53 14.45 4.60
CA TYR A 177 -30.84 13.97 5.09
C TYR A 177 -30.60 13.00 6.23
N SER A 178 -31.63 12.76 7.05
CA SER A 178 -31.51 11.84 8.18
C SER A 178 -31.12 10.44 7.71
N ILE A 179 -30.17 9.83 8.39
CA ILE A 179 -29.80 8.42 8.26
C ILE A 179 -30.12 7.69 9.55
N MET A 180 -30.19 6.39 9.52
CA MET A 180 -30.51 5.59 10.73
C MET A 180 -29.59 5.98 11.89
N GLY A 181 -30.18 6.35 13.02
CA GLY A 181 -29.46 6.77 14.23
C GLY A 181 -28.87 8.20 14.23
N HIS A 182 -28.94 8.96 13.11
CA HIS A 182 -28.33 10.28 13.01
C HIS A 182 -29.23 11.28 12.28
N ALA A 183 -29.40 12.46 12.87
CA ALA A 183 -30.26 13.52 12.32
C ALA A 183 -29.57 14.26 11.16
N ALA A 184 -30.38 14.78 10.24
CA ALA A 184 -29.94 15.63 9.14
C ALA A 184 -29.11 16.83 9.62
N GLY A 185 -27.99 17.10 8.97
CA GLY A 185 -27.12 18.26 9.23
C GLY A 185 -26.25 18.13 10.50
N VAL A 186 -26.46 17.15 11.37
CA VAL A 186 -25.70 16.97 12.62
C VAL A 186 -24.50 16.07 12.38
N PRO A 187 -23.26 16.58 12.48
CA PRO A 187 -22.07 15.77 12.26
C PRO A 187 -21.82 14.80 13.43
N PHE A 188 -21.32 13.63 13.11
CA PHE A 188 -20.79 12.64 14.08
C PHE A 188 -19.49 12.04 13.58
N THR A 189 -18.69 11.54 14.50
CA THR A 189 -17.35 10.99 14.18
C THR A 189 -17.22 9.56 14.66
N ILE A 190 -16.63 8.72 13.81
CA ILE A 190 -16.29 7.33 14.09
C ILE A 190 -14.78 7.13 13.93
N THR A 191 -14.23 6.08 14.52
CA THR A 191 -12.84 5.67 14.34
C THR A 191 -12.80 4.25 13.78
N LEU A 192 -12.07 4.07 12.67
CA LEU A 192 -11.92 2.79 11.98
C LEU A 192 -10.45 2.36 11.95
N GLN A 193 -10.23 1.05 12.01
CA GLN A 193 -8.93 0.44 11.74
C GLN A 193 -8.84 0.04 10.26
N LYS A 194 -7.63 -0.26 9.82
CA LYS A 194 -7.35 -0.68 8.44
C LYS A 194 -8.18 -1.89 8.01
N GLY A 195 -9.00 -1.73 6.98
CA GLY A 195 -9.90 -2.76 6.46
C GLY A 195 -11.25 -2.84 7.18
N GLU A 196 -11.49 -2.05 8.23
CA GLU A 196 -12.80 -1.92 8.81
C GLU A 196 -13.72 -1.05 7.95
N THR A 197 -15.01 -1.37 8.00
CA THR A 197 -16.09 -0.69 7.28
C THR A 197 -17.13 -0.16 8.24
N TYR A 198 -17.89 0.85 7.77
CA TYR A 198 -19.04 1.39 8.51
C TYR A 198 -20.15 1.71 7.53
N THR A 199 -21.35 1.15 7.77
CA THR A 199 -22.52 1.31 6.91
C THR A 199 -23.44 2.40 7.44
N CYS A 200 -23.84 3.32 6.58
CA CYS A 200 -24.84 4.35 6.84
C CYS A 200 -26.04 4.13 5.93
N SER A 201 -27.23 3.97 6.51
CA SER A 201 -28.47 3.68 5.77
C SER A 201 -29.48 4.82 5.88
N ALA A 202 -30.21 5.10 4.80
CA ALA A 202 -31.31 6.06 4.81
C ALA A 202 -32.44 5.61 5.78
N THR A 203 -33.15 6.57 6.37
CA THR A 203 -34.27 6.30 7.28
C THR A 203 -35.58 6.02 6.57
N ASN A 204 -35.68 6.34 5.29
CA ASN A 204 -36.89 6.17 4.47
C ASN A 204 -36.52 5.87 3.01
N ASN A 205 -37.52 5.56 2.19
CA ASN A 205 -37.39 5.29 0.76
C ASN A 205 -37.85 6.43 -0.14
N ILE A 206 -38.00 7.64 0.40
CA ILE A 206 -38.42 8.84 -0.34
C ILE A 206 -37.31 9.23 -1.33
N ALA A 207 -37.67 9.44 -2.59
CA ALA A 207 -36.73 9.70 -3.66
C ALA A 207 -35.82 10.93 -3.39
N THR A 208 -36.36 11.98 -2.79
CA THR A 208 -35.64 13.24 -2.53
C THR A 208 -34.86 13.26 -1.21
N GLU A 209 -34.92 12.22 -0.40
CA GLU A 209 -34.26 12.10 0.90
C GLU A 209 -33.22 10.97 0.93
N ARG A 210 -32.61 10.68 -0.19
CA ARG A 210 -31.47 9.76 -0.31
C ARG A 210 -30.20 10.37 0.26
N PRO A 211 -29.14 9.59 0.52
CA PRO A 211 -27.90 10.09 1.12
C PRO A 211 -27.11 11.13 0.30
N GLY A 212 -27.57 11.44 -0.92
CA GLY A 212 -26.91 12.41 -1.79
C GLY A 212 -26.68 13.76 -1.14
N GLY A 213 -25.53 14.36 -1.37
CA GLY A 213 -25.08 15.61 -0.75
C GLY A 213 -24.53 15.49 0.67
N THR A 214 -24.52 14.29 1.24
CA THR A 214 -23.84 14.01 2.53
C THR A 214 -22.35 14.30 2.41
N LEU A 215 -21.79 15.01 3.39
CA LEU A 215 -20.36 15.30 3.47
C LEU A 215 -19.67 14.28 4.40
N VAL A 216 -18.67 13.61 3.88
CA VAL A 216 -17.79 12.71 4.65
C VAL A 216 -16.36 13.24 4.59
N THR A 217 -15.73 13.42 5.74
CA THR A 217 -14.33 13.84 5.86
C THR A 217 -13.55 12.91 6.76
N SER A 218 -12.26 12.75 6.50
CA SER A 218 -11.39 11.88 7.31
C SER A 218 -9.99 12.48 7.45
N ASN A 219 -9.25 12.04 8.47
CA ASN A 219 -7.85 12.42 8.66
C ASN A 219 -6.87 11.56 7.85
N LYS A 220 -7.35 10.45 7.25
CA LYS A 220 -6.58 9.52 6.42
C LYS A 220 -7.43 9.04 5.25
N PRO A 221 -6.82 8.52 4.16
CA PRO A 221 -7.59 8.07 3.00
C PRO A 221 -8.61 7.00 3.33
N ILE A 222 -9.82 7.19 2.86
CA ILE A 222 -10.95 6.26 2.90
C ILE A 222 -11.44 5.96 1.49
N CYS A 223 -12.23 4.91 1.35
CA CYS A 223 -12.97 4.53 0.15
C CYS A 223 -14.45 4.46 0.50
N ILE A 224 -15.32 4.84 -0.42
CA ILE A 224 -16.79 4.83 -0.22
C ILE A 224 -17.46 4.12 -1.40
N SER A 225 -18.41 3.22 -1.09
CA SER A 225 -19.35 2.63 -2.06
C SER A 225 -20.76 3.05 -1.73
N THR A 226 -21.60 3.24 -2.74
CA THR A 226 -23.03 3.53 -2.55
C THR A 226 -23.89 2.42 -3.13
N LYS A 227 -25.07 2.25 -2.58
CA LYS A 227 -26.05 1.30 -3.07
C LYS A 227 -27.46 1.83 -2.84
N ASP A 228 -28.35 1.65 -3.81
CA ASP A 228 -29.80 1.78 -3.65
C ASP A 228 -30.45 0.50 -4.16
N ASP A 229 -30.96 -0.31 -3.25
CA ASP A 229 -31.51 -1.62 -3.57
C ASP A 229 -32.94 -1.48 -4.07
N SER A 230 -33.21 -2.11 -5.22
CA SER A 230 -34.59 -2.24 -5.74
C SER A 230 -35.28 -0.90 -6.06
N LEU A 231 -34.61 -0.05 -6.83
CA LEU A 231 -35.19 1.17 -7.39
C LEU A 231 -36.20 0.86 -8.47
N PHE A 232 -37.27 1.64 -8.56
CA PHE A 232 -38.17 1.57 -9.68
C PHE A 232 -38.60 2.96 -10.18
N TYR A 233 -38.84 3.03 -11.47
CA TYR A 233 -39.42 4.21 -12.09
C TYR A 233 -40.95 4.08 -12.09
N THR A 234 -41.66 5.08 -11.59
CA THR A 234 -43.13 5.07 -11.49
C THR A 234 -43.77 4.78 -12.85
N GLY A 235 -44.62 3.74 -12.90
CA GLY A 235 -45.27 3.30 -14.11
C GLY A 235 -44.51 2.23 -14.93
N GLN A 236 -43.32 1.83 -14.50
CA GLN A 236 -42.56 0.70 -15.04
C GLN A 236 -42.65 -0.50 -14.10
N GLY A 237 -42.60 -1.72 -14.65
CA GLY A 237 -42.70 -2.96 -13.87
C GLY A 237 -41.38 -3.48 -13.32
N CYS A 238 -40.25 -2.88 -13.70
CA CYS A 238 -38.92 -3.33 -13.36
C CYS A 238 -38.40 -2.63 -12.10
N SER A 239 -37.57 -3.32 -11.34
CA SER A 239 -36.86 -2.73 -10.21
C SER A 239 -35.47 -3.35 -10.08
N ASP A 240 -34.44 -2.51 -9.96
CA ASP A 240 -33.04 -2.88 -9.97
C ASP A 240 -32.24 -2.19 -8.88
N THR A 241 -31.05 -2.71 -8.64
CA THR A 241 -30.02 -2.03 -7.88
C THR A 241 -29.33 -0.95 -8.71
N ALA A 242 -29.00 0.18 -8.05
CA ALA A 242 -28.09 1.17 -8.61
C ALA A 242 -27.05 1.58 -7.57
N GLY A 243 -25.79 1.52 -7.95
CA GLY A 243 -24.71 1.94 -7.07
C GLY A 243 -23.37 2.03 -7.80
N ASP A 244 -22.37 2.58 -7.12
CA ASP A 244 -20.99 2.61 -7.63
C ASP A 244 -20.01 2.86 -6.50
N GLN A 245 -18.72 2.65 -6.79
CA GLN A 245 -17.62 3.14 -5.98
C GLN A 245 -17.40 4.63 -6.27
N LEU A 246 -17.35 5.45 -5.23
CA LEU A 246 -17.24 6.90 -5.37
C LEU A 246 -15.79 7.37 -5.56
N ILE A 247 -15.66 8.60 -6.02
CA ILE A 247 -14.42 9.36 -6.08
C ILE A 247 -14.44 10.52 -5.09
N PRO A 248 -13.30 10.93 -4.53
CA PRO A 248 -13.22 12.08 -3.62
C PRO A 248 -13.33 13.43 -4.34
N ASP A 249 -13.64 14.46 -3.56
CA ASP A 249 -13.88 15.82 -4.07
C ASP A 249 -12.67 16.44 -4.81
N ASN A 250 -11.45 16.04 -4.48
CA ASN A 250 -10.23 16.58 -5.09
C ASN A 250 -10.00 16.14 -6.55
N ILE A 251 -10.74 15.16 -7.04
CA ILE A 251 -10.71 14.73 -8.45
C ILE A 251 -12.05 14.93 -9.16
N ALA A 252 -12.97 15.65 -8.54
CA ALA A 252 -14.17 16.12 -9.20
C ALA A 252 -13.84 17.10 -10.34
N GLY A 253 -14.74 17.23 -11.30
CA GLY A 253 -14.50 18.06 -12.49
C GLY A 253 -15.55 19.13 -12.72
N GLN A 254 -15.39 19.85 -13.83
CA GLN A 254 -16.28 20.95 -14.22
C GLN A 254 -16.98 20.74 -15.56
N GLU A 255 -16.52 19.79 -16.37
CA GLU A 255 -17.06 19.51 -17.70
C GLU A 255 -17.32 18.03 -17.87
N PHE A 256 -18.54 17.69 -18.28
CA PHE A 256 -19.00 16.32 -18.42
C PHE A 256 -19.85 16.16 -19.66
N ILE A 257 -19.90 14.93 -20.18
CA ILE A 257 -20.81 14.55 -21.24
C ILE A 257 -21.60 13.33 -20.76
N VAL A 258 -22.92 13.49 -20.74
CA VAL A 258 -23.84 12.38 -20.46
C VAL A 258 -24.31 11.80 -21.77
N ILE A 259 -24.16 10.49 -21.96
CA ILE A 259 -24.61 9.75 -23.13
C ILE A 259 -25.81 8.88 -22.74
N LYS A 260 -26.94 9.05 -23.40
CA LYS A 260 -28.13 8.25 -23.16
C LYS A 260 -27.87 6.79 -23.44
N GLY A 261 -28.28 5.91 -22.53
CA GLY A 261 -28.29 4.46 -22.75
C GLY A 261 -29.47 3.99 -23.59
N TYR A 262 -30.00 2.83 -23.27
CA TYR A 262 -31.07 2.17 -24.03
C TYR A 262 -32.35 2.01 -23.20
N PHE A 263 -32.50 2.85 -22.18
CA PHE A 263 -33.67 2.89 -21.32
C PHE A 263 -34.90 3.40 -22.08
N ASN A 264 -36.09 2.84 -21.83
CA ASN A 264 -37.34 3.18 -22.51
C ASN A 264 -37.88 4.55 -22.11
N SER A 265 -37.39 5.15 -21.04
CA SER A 265 -37.66 6.51 -20.60
C SER A 265 -36.45 7.43 -20.85
N PRO A 266 -36.55 8.73 -20.60
CA PRO A 266 -35.36 9.56 -20.51
C PRO A 266 -34.39 9.04 -19.44
N ASP A 267 -33.09 9.15 -19.70
CA ASP A 267 -32.08 8.91 -18.67
C ASP A 267 -32.10 10.06 -17.66
N PHE A 268 -31.64 9.78 -16.45
CA PHE A 268 -31.52 10.80 -15.40
C PHE A 268 -30.09 10.93 -14.93
N TYR A 269 -29.68 12.19 -14.70
CA TYR A 269 -28.38 12.48 -14.12
C TYR A 269 -28.50 13.52 -13.02
N TYR A 270 -27.65 13.41 -12.01
CA TYR A 270 -27.68 14.23 -10.81
C TYR A 270 -26.33 14.91 -10.65
N VAL A 271 -26.33 16.26 -10.75
CA VAL A 271 -25.13 17.09 -10.62
C VAL A 271 -25.03 17.61 -9.20
N PHE A 272 -24.05 17.16 -8.43
CA PHE A 272 -23.84 17.55 -7.04
C PHE A 272 -22.77 18.61 -6.92
N ALA A 273 -23.08 19.75 -6.31
CA ALA A 273 -22.14 20.81 -6.04
C ALA A 273 -21.29 20.49 -4.79
N ILE A 274 -19.98 20.70 -4.92
CA ILE A 274 -19.01 20.56 -3.83
C ILE A 274 -18.85 21.86 -3.07
N GLU A 275 -19.05 22.99 -3.75
CA GLU A 275 -18.88 24.34 -3.24
C GLU A 275 -20.16 25.16 -3.33
N ASN A 276 -20.24 26.17 -2.47
CA ASN A 276 -21.38 27.13 -2.50
C ASN A 276 -21.37 27.98 -3.76
N ASN A 277 -22.59 28.35 -4.20
CA ASN A 277 -22.83 29.20 -5.36
C ASN A 277 -22.22 28.62 -6.66
N THR A 278 -22.32 27.30 -6.85
CA THR A 278 -21.89 26.62 -8.07
C THR A 278 -22.93 26.79 -9.16
N VAL A 279 -22.57 27.44 -10.27
CA VAL A 279 -23.43 27.62 -11.44
C VAL A 279 -23.31 26.42 -12.35
N VAL A 280 -24.42 25.74 -12.62
CA VAL A 280 -24.51 24.61 -13.54
C VAL A 280 -25.16 25.01 -14.84
N LYS A 281 -24.56 24.60 -15.96
CA LYS A 281 -25.08 24.79 -17.32
C LYS A 281 -25.24 23.45 -18.03
N VAL A 282 -26.28 23.37 -18.86
CA VAL A 282 -26.51 22.22 -19.76
C VAL A 282 -26.64 22.76 -21.17
N ASN A 283 -25.82 22.24 -22.10
CA ASN A 283 -25.72 22.70 -23.49
C ASN A 283 -25.59 24.22 -23.60
N GLY A 284 -24.83 24.86 -22.68
CA GLY A 284 -24.58 26.29 -22.60
C GLY A 284 -25.63 27.11 -21.84
N ALA A 285 -26.81 26.58 -21.56
CA ALA A 285 -27.86 27.26 -20.80
C ALA A 285 -27.69 27.05 -19.29
N THR A 286 -27.75 28.14 -18.49
CA THR A 286 -27.73 28.02 -17.02
C THR A 286 -29.02 27.35 -16.53
N VAL A 287 -28.90 26.24 -15.78
CA VAL A 287 -30.04 25.47 -15.28
C VAL A 287 -30.19 25.54 -13.76
N ALA A 288 -29.11 25.83 -13.02
CA ALA A 288 -29.14 25.93 -11.56
C ALA A 288 -27.98 26.75 -11.02
N THR A 289 -28.15 27.29 -9.79
CA THR A 289 -27.08 27.77 -8.91
C THR A 289 -27.24 27.01 -7.58
N LEU A 290 -26.24 26.21 -7.20
CA LEU A 290 -26.32 25.22 -6.12
C LEU A 290 -25.44 25.63 -4.93
N GLN A 291 -25.90 25.31 -3.72
CA GLN A 291 -25.02 25.31 -2.53
C GLN A 291 -24.31 23.99 -2.39
N ALA A 292 -23.23 23.94 -1.58
CA ALA A 292 -22.49 22.70 -1.31
C ALA A 292 -23.43 21.60 -0.79
N GLY A 293 -23.38 20.42 -1.41
CA GLY A 293 -24.26 19.29 -1.12
C GLY A 293 -25.67 19.37 -1.74
N ASP A 294 -26.00 20.45 -2.47
CA ASP A 294 -27.23 20.50 -3.27
C ASP A 294 -27.00 19.82 -4.64
N TYR A 295 -28.10 19.51 -5.32
CA TYR A 295 -28.03 18.85 -6.62
C TYR A 295 -28.99 19.46 -7.64
N TYR A 296 -28.63 19.30 -8.91
CA TYR A 296 -29.53 19.48 -10.04
C TYR A 296 -29.89 18.11 -10.64
N LYS A 297 -31.19 17.86 -10.86
CA LYS A 297 -31.68 16.69 -11.56
C LYS A 297 -31.91 17.01 -13.01
N GLY A 298 -31.10 16.43 -13.90
CA GLY A 298 -31.29 16.50 -15.35
C GLY A 298 -32.08 15.30 -15.88
N SER A 299 -32.82 15.51 -16.97
CA SER A 299 -33.51 14.46 -17.72
C SER A 299 -33.01 14.52 -19.16
N LEU A 300 -32.52 13.41 -19.69
CA LEU A 300 -31.91 13.32 -21.00
C LEU A 300 -32.79 12.48 -21.94
N SER A 301 -33.56 13.15 -22.81
CA SER A 301 -34.31 12.54 -23.92
C SER A 301 -33.47 12.42 -25.19
N GLU A 302 -32.59 13.37 -25.45
CA GLU A 302 -31.64 13.36 -26.54
C GLU A 302 -30.53 12.31 -26.30
N ASN A 303 -29.76 11.98 -27.33
CA ASN A 303 -28.70 10.97 -27.21
C ASN A 303 -27.50 11.40 -26.37
N SER A 304 -27.29 12.72 -26.18
CA SER A 304 -26.20 13.26 -25.34
C SER A 304 -26.48 14.67 -24.89
N CYS A 305 -25.84 15.09 -23.78
CA CYS A 305 -25.77 16.52 -23.42
C CYS A 305 -24.38 16.83 -22.82
N PHE A 306 -23.99 18.09 -22.96
CA PHE A 306 -22.81 18.67 -22.34
C PHE A 306 -23.21 19.39 -21.06
N VAL A 307 -22.62 19.00 -19.94
CA VAL A 307 -22.83 19.63 -18.63
C VAL A 307 -21.54 20.32 -18.22
N ASN A 308 -21.61 21.59 -17.90
CA ASN A 308 -20.48 22.32 -17.35
C ASN A 308 -20.87 23.18 -16.15
N SER A 309 -19.88 23.43 -15.28
CA SER A 309 -20.04 24.27 -14.09
C SER A 309 -18.83 25.17 -13.90
N ASP A 310 -19.01 26.28 -13.16
CA ASP A 310 -17.94 27.23 -12.82
C ASP A 310 -17.05 26.71 -11.67
N LYS A 311 -17.49 25.68 -10.94
CA LYS A 311 -16.79 25.02 -9.84
C LYS A 311 -16.92 23.50 -9.95
N PRO A 312 -16.04 22.71 -9.30
CA PRO A 312 -16.09 21.26 -9.38
C PRO A 312 -17.42 20.66 -8.89
N VAL A 313 -17.88 19.66 -9.61
CA VAL A 313 -19.10 18.89 -9.30
C VAL A 313 -18.85 17.39 -9.49
N HIS A 314 -19.74 16.58 -8.91
CA HIS A 314 -19.86 15.15 -9.23
C HIS A 314 -21.13 14.93 -10.05
N ILE A 315 -21.12 13.95 -10.97
CA ILE A 315 -22.33 13.53 -11.69
C ILE A 315 -22.58 12.05 -11.48
N PHE A 316 -23.76 11.72 -10.96
CA PHE A 316 -24.28 10.36 -10.90
C PHE A 316 -25.32 10.17 -12.01
N HIS A 317 -25.16 9.15 -12.84
CA HIS A 317 -25.99 8.87 -14.00
C HIS A 317 -26.76 7.57 -13.81
N ILE A 318 -28.08 7.63 -14.05
CA ILE A 318 -28.98 6.48 -14.10
C ILE A 318 -29.37 6.24 -15.55
N THR A 319 -29.07 5.07 -16.05
CA THR A 319 -29.42 4.59 -17.38
C THR A 319 -29.61 3.09 -17.38
N GLY A 320 -29.93 2.48 -18.51
CA GLY A 320 -30.14 1.04 -18.58
C GLY A 320 -30.57 0.56 -19.95
N PHE A 321 -31.36 -0.54 -19.95
CA PHE A 321 -31.90 -1.15 -21.16
C PHE A 321 -33.34 -1.59 -20.95
N GLY A 322 -34.27 -1.16 -21.80
CA GLY A 322 -35.69 -1.46 -21.64
C GLY A 322 -36.28 -0.71 -20.45
N CYS A 323 -36.79 -1.41 -19.43
CA CYS A 323 -37.22 -0.83 -18.16
C CYS A 323 -36.23 -1.05 -17.01
N GLU A 324 -35.19 -1.85 -17.25
CA GLU A 324 -34.16 -2.19 -16.28
C GLU A 324 -33.11 -1.07 -16.18
N LEU A 325 -32.63 -0.75 -15.00
CA LEU A 325 -31.72 0.38 -14.74
C LEU A 325 -30.47 -0.03 -13.96
N GLY A 326 -29.43 0.79 -14.07
CA GLY A 326 -28.21 0.73 -13.29
C GLY A 326 -27.69 2.14 -13.05
N GLY A 327 -26.74 2.31 -12.15
CA GLY A 327 -26.21 3.60 -11.77
C GLY A 327 -24.69 3.65 -11.77
N ALA A 328 -24.13 4.76 -12.26
CA ALA A 328 -22.69 4.99 -12.21
C ALA A 328 -22.34 6.46 -12.01
N ILE A 329 -21.21 6.70 -11.32
CA ILE A 329 -20.55 8.01 -11.38
C ILE A 329 -19.80 8.12 -12.70
N ILE A 330 -19.90 9.27 -13.37
CA ILE A 330 -19.18 9.50 -14.62
C ILE A 330 -18.00 10.44 -14.42
N PRO A 331 -16.87 10.24 -15.12
CA PRO A 331 -15.72 11.13 -15.04
C PRO A 331 -15.98 12.45 -15.75
N SER A 332 -15.27 13.50 -15.34
CA SER A 332 -15.17 14.70 -16.17
C SER A 332 -14.44 14.38 -17.47
N ILE A 333 -14.61 15.20 -18.50
CA ILE A 333 -13.94 14.98 -19.80
C ILE A 333 -12.55 15.63 -19.87
N LYS A 334 -12.22 16.49 -18.93
CA LYS A 334 -10.89 17.11 -18.84
C LYS A 334 -9.98 16.26 -17.98
N CYS A 335 -8.82 15.92 -18.53
CA CYS A 335 -7.74 15.25 -17.80
C CYS A 335 -8.08 13.86 -17.25
N THR A 336 -9.03 13.21 -17.86
CA THR A 336 -9.48 11.86 -17.54
C THR A 336 -9.56 11.04 -18.82
N GLY A 337 -10.05 9.82 -18.72
CA GLY A 337 -10.15 8.93 -19.88
C GLY A 337 -8.90 8.09 -20.09
N SER A 338 -8.97 7.19 -21.02
CA SER A 338 -8.05 6.10 -21.22
C SER A 338 -7.73 5.89 -22.69
N LYS A 339 -6.52 5.43 -22.99
CA LYS A 339 -6.16 4.98 -24.36
C LYS A 339 -6.52 3.52 -24.61
N SER A 340 -6.78 2.77 -23.55
CA SER A 340 -7.12 1.35 -23.61
C SER A 340 -8.07 1.03 -22.46
N ILE A 341 -9.20 0.40 -22.72
CA ILE A 341 -10.20 -0.02 -21.74
C ILE A 341 -10.57 -1.46 -22.00
N SER A 342 -10.60 -2.24 -20.94
CA SER A 342 -10.88 -3.67 -21.01
C SER A 342 -12.08 -4.02 -20.14
N VAL A 343 -13.08 -4.64 -20.72
CA VAL A 343 -14.29 -5.07 -20.02
C VAL A 343 -14.75 -6.44 -20.53
N THR A 344 -15.14 -7.33 -19.61
CA THR A 344 -15.62 -8.67 -20.01
C THR A 344 -17.11 -8.63 -20.29
N ARG A 345 -17.52 -9.20 -21.42
CA ARG A 345 -18.94 -9.51 -21.67
C ARG A 345 -19.38 -10.62 -20.72
N ALA A 346 -20.31 -10.33 -19.83
CA ALA A 346 -20.69 -11.27 -18.78
C ALA A 346 -21.48 -12.48 -19.28
N SER A 347 -22.32 -12.30 -20.34
CA SER A 347 -23.18 -13.35 -20.88
C SER A 347 -23.32 -13.26 -22.40
N SER A 348 -23.46 -14.40 -23.06
CA SER A 348 -23.78 -14.47 -24.51
C SER A 348 -25.25 -14.24 -24.81
N THR A 349 -26.14 -14.36 -23.82
CA THR A 349 -27.59 -14.25 -24.02
C THR A 349 -28.13 -12.82 -23.88
N GLY A 350 -27.41 -11.96 -23.17
CA GLY A 350 -27.79 -10.55 -23.00
C GLY A 350 -27.19 -9.62 -24.03
N SER A 351 -27.74 -8.42 -24.14
CA SER A 351 -27.17 -7.32 -24.90
C SER A 351 -25.88 -6.82 -24.27
N PHE A 352 -24.98 -6.32 -25.10
CA PHE A 352 -23.72 -5.73 -24.69
C PHE A 352 -23.51 -4.41 -25.42
N PHE A 353 -23.83 -3.33 -24.74
CA PHE A 353 -23.75 -2.00 -25.28
C PHE A 353 -22.52 -1.25 -24.78
N LEU A 354 -21.86 -0.53 -25.68
CA LEU A 354 -20.73 0.34 -25.39
C LEU A 354 -21.10 1.79 -25.80
N ASN A 355 -21.14 2.69 -24.82
CA ASN A 355 -21.28 4.12 -25.02
C ASN A 355 -19.89 4.75 -25.02
N VAL A 356 -19.30 4.97 -26.17
CA VAL A 356 -17.93 5.49 -26.35
C VAL A 356 -17.95 6.99 -26.53
N LEU A 357 -17.14 7.71 -25.79
CA LEU A 357 -16.95 9.17 -25.88
C LEU A 357 -15.50 9.48 -26.20
N ALA A 358 -15.26 10.30 -27.22
CA ALA A 358 -13.90 10.64 -27.63
C ALA A 358 -13.80 12.05 -28.23
N PRO A 359 -12.61 12.68 -28.19
CA PRO A 359 -12.33 13.88 -28.96
C PRO A 359 -12.47 13.62 -30.48
N LYS A 360 -13.01 14.59 -31.21
CA LYS A 360 -13.27 14.49 -32.66
C LYS A 360 -12.04 14.09 -33.48
N ASN A 361 -10.88 14.52 -33.07
CA ASN A 361 -9.62 14.26 -33.78
C ASN A 361 -9.08 12.83 -33.60
N SER A 362 -9.73 11.98 -32.77
CA SER A 362 -9.28 10.61 -32.47
C SER A 362 -10.28 9.52 -32.90
N ILE A 363 -11.42 9.87 -33.51
CA ILE A 363 -12.47 8.88 -33.83
C ILE A 363 -12.10 7.86 -34.90
N ASN A 364 -11.03 8.10 -35.68
CA ASN A 364 -10.56 7.19 -36.73
C ASN A 364 -9.57 6.12 -36.19
N ASP A 365 -9.13 6.24 -34.95
CA ASP A 365 -7.98 5.50 -34.43
C ASP A 365 -8.39 4.40 -33.43
N PHE A 366 -9.65 3.98 -33.45
CA PHE A 366 -10.20 2.97 -32.55
C PHE A 366 -10.07 1.55 -33.06
N THR A 367 -9.86 0.62 -32.14
CA THR A 367 -10.03 -0.83 -32.33
C THR A 367 -10.79 -1.47 -31.17
N ILE A 368 -11.47 -2.58 -31.45
CA ILE A 368 -12.00 -3.51 -30.44
C ILE A 368 -11.40 -4.88 -30.75
N ASN A 369 -10.62 -5.43 -29.81
CA ASN A 369 -9.85 -6.65 -29.99
C ASN A 369 -8.99 -6.64 -31.28
N GLY A 370 -8.36 -5.49 -31.55
CA GLY A 370 -7.53 -5.26 -32.72
C GLY A 370 -8.28 -5.00 -34.04
N SER A 371 -9.63 -5.06 -34.05
CA SER A 371 -10.47 -4.80 -35.25
C SER A 371 -11.08 -3.39 -35.19
N ASN A 372 -11.01 -2.66 -36.31
CA ASN A 372 -11.66 -1.35 -36.48
C ASN A 372 -13.05 -1.44 -37.13
N THR A 373 -13.55 -2.64 -37.45
CA THR A 373 -14.83 -2.80 -38.13
C THR A 373 -16.05 -2.56 -37.27
N LEU A 374 -15.92 -2.79 -35.97
CA LEU A 374 -16.99 -2.60 -34.96
C LEU A 374 -17.12 -1.16 -34.47
N ILE A 375 -16.05 -0.39 -34.57
CA ILE A 375 -15.95 0.97 -34.09
C ILE A 375 -15.17 1.84 -35.08
N ASN A 376 -15.88 2.38 -36.05
CA ASN A 376 -15.30 3.23 -37.09
C ASN A 376 -15.87 4.66 -36.98
N ALA A 377 -15.29 5.61 -37.69
CA ALA A 377 -15.67 7.03 -37.58
C ALA A 377 -17.16 7.28 -37.91
N SER A 378 -17.80 6.46 -38.76
CA SER A 378 -19.22 6.65 -39.12
C SER A 378 -20.18 6.28 -37.96
N ALA A 379 -19.70 5.57 -36.95
CA ALA A 379 -20.49 5.27 -35.75
C ALA A 379 -20.61 6.48 -34.79
N PHE A 380 -19.74 7.48 -34.95
CA PHE A 380 -19.67 8.63 -34.06
C PHE A 380 -20.57 9.78 -34.50
N ASN A 381 -21.27 10.34 -33.53
CA ASN A 381 -22.14 11.51 -33.67
C ASN A 381 -21.60 12.67 -32.81
N PRO A 382 -21.84 13.93 -33.21
CA PRO A 382 -21.40 15.08 -32.41
C PRO A 382 -22.18 15.17 -31.10
N VAL A 383 -21.50 15.56 -30.01
CA VAL A 383 -22.13 15.87 -28.73
C VAL A 383 -22.72 17.30 -28.79
N LEU A 384 -24.01 17.41 -28.48
CA LEU A 384 -24.70 18.70 -28.41
C LEU A 384 -24.07 19.56 -27.32
N GLY A 385 -23.76 20.82 -27.63
CA GLY A 385 -23.20 21.80 -26.70
C GLY A 385 -21.68 21.75 -26.51
N SER A 386 -20.97 20.80 -27.13
CA SER A 386 -19.50 20.65 -27.06
C SER A 386 -18.73 21.39 -28.18
N ASN A 387 -19.36 22.28 -28.92
CA ASN A 387 -18.78 22.98 -30.10
C ASN A 387 -18.18 22.02 -31.14
N ASN A 388 -18.72 20.80 -31.23
CA ASN A 388 -18.22 19.70 -32.06
C ASN A 388 -16.79 19.23 -31.74
N GLU A 389 -16.29 19.48 -30.54
CA GLU A 389 -14.99 18.99 -30.09
C GLU A 389 -15.06 17.54 -29.64
N TRP A 390 -16.20 17.10 -29.16
CA TRP A 390 -16.46 15.76 -28.66
C TRP A 390 -17.48 15.01 -29.48
N MET A 391 -17.22 13.71 -29.64
CA MET A 391 -18.05 12.77 -30.41
C MET A 391 -18.41 11.58 -29.54
N TYR A 392 -19.61 11.02 -29.73
CA TYR A 392 -20.03 9.79 -29.05
C TYR A 392 -20.48 8.73 -30.04
N ALA A 393 -20.26 7.46 -29.70
CA ALA A 393 -20.80 6.31 -30.39
C ALA A 393 -21.59 5.42 -29.42
N ARG A 394 -22.77 4.95 -29.83
CA ARG A 394 -23.60 4.00 -29.10
C ARG A 394 -23.59 2.69 -29.88
N LEU A 395 -22.88 1.68 -29.39
CA LEU A 395 -22.62 0.42 -30.08
C LEU A 395 -23.37 -0.71 -29.41
N ASN A 396 -24.01 -1.58 -30.20
CA ASN A 396 -24.48 -2.87 -29.71
C ASN A 396 -23.58 -3.98 -30.33
N ILE A 397 -22.82 -4.63 -29.46
CA ILE A 397 -21.85 -5.65 -29.90
C ILE A 397 -22.52 -7.03 -29.88
N PRO A 398 -22.67 -7.69 -31.06
CA PRO A 398 -23.26 -9.01 -31.12
C PRO A 398 -22.49 -10.08 -30.36
N SER A 399 -23.19 -11.08 -29.81
CA SER A 399 -22.54 -12.21 -29.13
C SER A 399 -21.76 -13.13 -30.04
N THR A 400 -22.01 -13.06 -31.36
CA THR A 400 -21.23 -13.72 -32.39
C THR A 400 -19.85 -13.12 -32.60
N VAL A 401 -19.65 -11.88 -32.16
CA VAL A 401 -18.37 -11.14 -32.26
C VAL A 401 -17.59 -11.21 -30.97
N ILE A 402 -18.25 -10.91 -29.83
CA ILE A 402 -17.67 -11.06 -28.49
C ILE A 402 -18.61 -11.94 -27.70
N THR A 403 -18.21 -13.17 -27.44
CA THR A 403 -19.01 -14.17 -26.70
C THR A 403 -18.96 -13.90 -25.19
N GLY A 404 -19.89 -14.49 -24.42
CA GLY A 404 -19.87 -14.42 -22.96
C GLY A 404 -18.56 -14.98 -22.38
N GLY A 405 -18.06 -14.33 -21.35
CA GLY A 405 -16.77 -14.64 -20.74
C GLY A 405 -15.55 -14.07 -21.46
N VAL A 406 -15.73 -13.52 -22.68
CA VAL A 406 -14.64 -12.94 -23.47
C VAL A 406 -14.52 -11.44 -23.22
N ASN A 407 -13.27 -10.98 -23.22
CA ASN A 407 -12.90 -9.60 -23.01
C ASN A 407 -13.10 -8.75 -24.27
N ALA A 408 -13.66 -7.55 -24.10
CA ALA A 408 -13.64 -6.49 -25.08
C ALA A 408 -12.52 -5.52 -24.72
N LEU A 409 -11.40 -5.58 -25.43
CA LEU A 409 -10.31 -4.61 -25.33
C LEU A 409 -10.56 -3.51 -26.36
N ILE A 410 -10.91 -2.32 -25.87
CA ILE A 410 -11.15 -1.13 -26.67
C ILE A 410 -9.91 -0.26 -26.59
N GLU A 411 -9.33 0.12 -27.71
CA GLU A 411 -8.10 0.89 -27.78
C GLU A 411 -8.24 2.08 -28.73
N ASN A 412 -7.53 3.17 -28.43
CA ASN A 412 -7.36 4.30 -29.32
C ASN A 412 -5.89 4.73 -29.33
N SER A 413 -5.25 4.63 -30.49
CA SER A 413 -3.81 4.90 -30.63
C SER A 413 -3.46 6.39 -30.52
N LYS A 414 -4.43 7.29 -30.73
CA LYS A 414 -4.19 8.74 -30.79
C LYS A 414 -4.60 9.50 -29.54
N GLY A 415 -5.76 9.20 -28.97
CA GLY A 415 -6.34 10.01 -27.89
C GLY A 415 -6.91 9.18 -26.75
N LYS A 416 -7.17 9.85 -25.63
CA LYS A 416 -7.94 9.28 -24.53
C LYS A 416 -9.44 9.31 -24.88
N PHE A 417 -10.17 8.32 -24.35
CA PHE A 417 -11.59 8.18 -24.54
C PHE A 417 -12.26 7.65 -23.26
N HIS A 418 -13.59 7.65 -23.24
CA HIS A 418 -14.39 7.16 -22.12
C HIS A 418 -15.38 6.10 -22.62
N VAL A 419 -15.75 5.13 -21.75
CA VAL A 419 -16.71 4.08 -22.09
C VAL A 419 -17.69 3.85 -20.93
N GLY A 420 -18.97 4.01 -21.22
CA GLY A 420 -20.06 3.46 -20.43
C GLY A 420 -20.46 2.10 -20.99
N VAL A 421 -20.63 1.10 -20.11
CA VAL A 421 -20.98 -0.27 -20.49
C VAL A 421 -22.33 -0.63 -19.92
N ILE A 422 -23.26 -1.10 -20.77
CA ILE A 422 -24.57 -1.61 -20.34
C ILE A 422 -24.66 -3.07 -20.77
N GLN A 423 -24.92 -3.95 -19.82
CA GLN A 423 -25.06 -5.39 -20.08
C GLN A 423 -26.35 -5.92 -19.49
N GLY A 424 -27.11 -6.71 -20.26
CA GLY A 424 -28.28 -7.35 -19.73
C GLY A 424 -29.37 -7.63 -20.76
N GLY A 425 -30.60 -7.80 -20.27
CA GLY A 425 -31.78 -8.02 -21.09
C GLY A 425 -32.85 -6.97 -20.78
N ALA A 426 -33.69 -6.66 -21.77
CA ALA A 426 -34.68 -5.56 -21.67
C ALA A 426 -35.73 -5.75 -20.57
N SER A 427 -35.85 -6.94 -20.00
CA SER A 427 -36.84 -7.30 -18.97
C SER A 427 -36.27 -8.27 -17.92
N SER A 428 -34.97 -8.22 -17.71
CA SER A 428 -34.31 -9.08 -16.72
C SER A 428 -33.35 -8.34 -15.82
N THR A 429 -32.42 -7.56 -16.37
CA THR A 429 -31.48 -6.69 -15.62
C THR A 429 -30.72 -5.81 -16.61
N ALA A 430 -30.34 -4.61 -16.18
CA ALA A 430 -29.43 -3.75 -16.94
C ALA A 430 -28.30 -3.27 -16.06
N ARG A 431 -27.20 -4.01 -16.06
CA ARG A 431 -25.99 -3.67 -15.32
C ARG A 431 -25.25 -2.55 -16.02
N TYR A 432 -25.03 -1.44 -15.32
CA TYR A 432 -24.36 -0.27 -15.88
C TYR A 432 -23.10 0.07 -15.09
N GLY A 433 -21.98 0.22 -15.80
CA GLY A 433 -20.72 0.68 -15.22
C GLY A 433 -19.99 1.63 -16.16
N TYR A 434 -19.25 2.59 -15.61
CA TYR A 434 -18.46 3.52 -16.40
C TYR A 434 -16.96 3.20 -16.23
N PHE A 435 -16.33 2.82 -17.36
CA PHE A 435 -14.95 2.35 -17.40
C PHE A 435 -14.05 3.40 -18.05
N SER A 436 -13.40 4.18 -17.25
CA SER A 436 -12.47 5.24 -17.68
C SER A 436 -11.59 5.63 -16.50
N ASP A 437 -10.42 6.18 -16.78
CA ASP A 437 -9.62 6.79 -15.72
C ASP A 437 -10.30 8.06 -15.21
N PHE A 438 -10.53 8.13 -13.91
CA PHE A 438 -11.12 9.28 -13.21
C PHE A 438 -10.06 10.28 -12.72
N GLY A 439 -8.80 9.86 -12.65
CA GLY A 439 -7.71 10.66 -12.11
C GLY A 439 -6.94 11.36 -13.20
N SER A 440 -6.85 12.65 -13.10
CA SER A 440 -6.16 13.45 -14.10
C SER A 440 -4.96 14.20 -13.55
N ASN A 441 -4.94 14.47 -12.26
CA ASN A 441 -3.91 15.30 -11.64
C ASN A 441 -3.37 14.68 -10.35
N VAL A 442 -3.37 13.35 -10.25
CA VAL A 442 -2.75 12.65 -9.12
C VAL A 442 -1.25 12.61 -9.34
N ILE A 443 -0.52 13.37 -8.55
CA ILE A 443 0.93 13.29 -8.52
C ILE A 443 1.34 11.98 -7.86
N GLN A 444 2.02 11.13 -8.59
CA GLN A 444 2.69 9.95 -8.05
C GLN A 444 4.09 10.34 -7.60
N LEU A 445 4.52 9.88 -6.43
CA LEU A 445 5.88 10.01 -5.96
C LEU A 445 6.57 8.65 -6.04
N ILE A 446 7.70 8.61 -6.71
CA ILE A 446 8.48 7.39 -6.95
C ILE A 446 9.84 7.56 -6.27
N ASP A 447 10.24 6.62 -5.43
CA ASP A 447 11.62 6.52 -4.96
C ASP A 447 12.49 6.20 -6.18
N ALA A 448 13.28 7.17 -6.63
CA ALA A 448 14.06 7.06 -7.85
C ALA A 448 15.18 6.02 -7.74
N THR A 449 15.59 5.64 -6.52
CA THR A 449 16.65 4.64 -6.29
C THR A 449 16.10 3.21 -6.34
N LYS A 450 14.85 3.00 -5.92
CA LYS A 450 14.19 1.69 -5.86
C LYS A 450 13.19 1.48 -7.00
N ASN A 451 12.86 2.55 -7.73
CA ASN A 451 11.82 2.57 -8.77
C ASN A 451 10.45 2.04 -8.25
N THR A 452 10.11 2.40 -7.01
CA THR A 452 8.87 2.01 -6.35
C THR A 452 8.05 3.24 -5.98
N GLU A 453 6.71 3.15 -6.09
CA GLU A 453 5.82 4.23 -5.66
C GLU A 453 5.86 4.38 -4.14
N ILE A 454 5.89 5.64 -3.68
CA ILE A 454 5.90 6.00 -2.26
C ILE A 454 4.44 6.20 -1.82
N PHE A 455 3.94 5.29 -0.98
CA PHE A 455 2.57 5.32 -0.48
C PHE A 455 2.43 5.88 0.94
N SER A 456 3.54 5.93 1.70
CA SER A 456 3.54 6.45 3.07
C SER A 456 3.98 7.91 3.11
N ASN A 457 3.39 8.67 4.01
CA ASN A 457 3.72 10.09 4.20
C ASN A 457 4.87 10.29 5.21
N ASN A 458 5.64 9.30 5.53
CA ASN A 458 6.84 9.39 6.36
C ASN A 458 7.90 8.50 5.75
N GLN A 459 8.83 9.12 5.00
CA GLN A 459 9.89 8.42 4.30
C GLN A 459 11.22 8.61 5.04
N PRO A 460 11.77 7.54 5.64
CA PRO A 460 13.08 7.62 6.29
C PRO A 460 14.19 7.67 5.24
N ILE A 461 15.07 8.65 5.37
CA ILE A 461 16.26 8.85 4.55
C ILE A 461 17.49 8.61 5.43
N CYS A 462 18.40 7.77 4.98
CA CYS A 462 19.61 7.51 5.75
C CYS A 462 20.48 8.77 5.86
N TYR A 463 20.96 9.08 7.05
CA TYR A 463 21.77 10.25 7.33
C TYR A 463 23.01 10.30 6.43
N ASN A 464 23.31 11.49 5.89
CA ASN A 464 24.38 11.73 4.90
C ASN A 464 24.24 10.99 3.55
N THR A 465 23.07 10.41 3.24
CA THR A 465 22.80 9.90 1.89
C THR A 465 21.99 10.91 1.08
N SER A 466 21.70 10.59 -0.17
CA SER A 466 20.85 11.45 -1.01
C SER A 466 19.40 10.96 -0.98
N ALA A 467 18.46 11.89 -0.80
CA ALA A 467 17.06 11.67 -1.11
C ALA A 467 16.85 11.90 -2.61
N SER A 468 16.23 10.95 -3.30
CA SER A 468 15.90 11.08 -4.72
C SER A 468 14.48 10.61 -4.96
N ILE A 469 13.58 11.55 -5.28
CA ILE A 469 12.16 11.31 -5.49
C ILE A 469 11.76 11.88 -6.84
N ASN A 470 11.11 11.07 -7.67
CA ASN A 470 10.53 11.51 -8.94
C ASN A 470 9.03 11.70 -8.79
N ALA A 471 8.53 12.89 -9.15
CA ALA A 471 7.11 13.16 -9.25
C ALA A 471 6.63 12.90 -10.69
N VAL A 472 5.55 12.15 -10.81
CA VAL A 472 4.90 11.88 -12.11
C VAL A 472 3.47 12.34 -12.00
N ALA A 473 3.08 13.32 -12.82
CA ALA A 473 1.69 13.71 -13.03
C ALA A 473 1.41 13.70 -14.53
N GLU A 474 0.25 13.19 -14.89
CA GLU A 474 -0.13 13.08 -16.30
C GLU A 474 -0.40 14.47 -16.86
N ASP A 475 0.05 14.74 -18.09
CA ASP A 475 -0.09 16.02 -18.79
C ASP A 475 0.50 17.23 -18.07
N ALA A 476 1.40 17.04 -17.10
CA ALA A 476 2.05 18.16 -16.41
C ALA A 476 3.03 18.90 -17.32
N ASN A 477 2.88 20.22 -17.39
CA ASN A 477 3.77 21.12 -18.13
C ASN A 477 4.95 21.60 -17.25
N SER A 478 4.73 21.67 -15.94
CA SER A 478 5.77 22.11 -15.00
C SER A 478 5.59 21.48 -13.63
N TYR A 479 6.69 21.45 -12.88
CA TYR A 479 6.73 20.99 -11.49
C TYR A 479 7.51 21.98 -10.63
N THR A 480 7.04 22.20 -9.41
CA THR A 480 7.73 23.02 -8.40
C THR A 480 7.68 22.30 -7.05
N TRP A 481 8.83 22.12 -6.43
CA TRP A 481 8.96 21.61 -5.08
C TRP A 481 9.20 22.75 -4.10
N THR A 482 8.58 22.70 -2.95
CA THR A 482 8.88 23.54 -1.78
C THR A 482 9.05 22.65 -0.55
N GLY A 483 9.81 23.11 0.44
CA GLY A 483 10.12 22.31 1.63
C GLY A 483 10.67 23.12 2.79
N PRO A 484 11.23 22.46 3.82
CA PRO A 484 11.81 23.09 4.98
C PRO A 484 12.92 24.08 4.63
N ASN A 485 13.16 25.07 5.52
CA ASN A 485 14.21 26.07 5.38
C ASN A 485 14.19 26.84 4.05
N ASN A 486 12.99 27.18 3.57
CA ASN A 486 12.76 27.85 2.28
C ASN A 486 13.29 27.07 1.06
N PHE A 487 13.37 25.74 1.18
CA PHE A 487 13.76 24.91 0.04
C PHE A 487 12.78 25.11 -1.13
N SER A 488 13.33 25.32 -2.32
CA SER A 488 12.57 25.37 -3.57
C SER A 488 13.40 24.76 -4.70
N SER A 489 12.74 23.99 -5.56
CA SER A 489 13.33 23.39 -6.75
C SER A 489 12.28 23.29 -7.86
N THR A 490 12.72 23.28 -9.12
CA THR A 490 11.87 23.08 -10.28
C THR A 490 12.16 21.75 -10.95
N GLY A 491 11.17 21.20 -11.67
CA GLY A 491 11.28 19.90 -12.34
C GLY A 491 10.69 18.75 -11.55
N ALA A 492 10.49 17.63 -12.21
CA ALA A 492 9.83 16.45 -11.64
C ALA A 492 10.68 15.78 -10.54
N ASN A 493 12.00 15.88 -10.61
CA ASN A 493 12.91 15.22 -9.69
C ASN A 493 13.29 16.12 -8.51
N LEU A 494 13.01 15.67 -7.31
CA LEU A 494 13.57 16.18 -6.07
C LEU A 494 14.86 15.41 -5.78
N VAL A 495 16.00 16.09 -5.73
CA VAL A 495 17.29 15.51 -5.29
C VAL A 495 17.86 16.39 -4.18
N ILE A 496 18.07 15.79 -3.01
CA ILE A 496 18.71 16.45 -1.86
C ILE A 496 19.93 15.62 -1.51
N HIS A 497 21.12 16.19 -1.72
CA HIS A 497 22.38 15.55 -1.38
C HIS A 497 22.70 15.72 0.11
N ASN A 498 23.38 14.72 0.69
CA ASN A 498 23.80 14.75 2.09
C ASN A 498 22.65 15.08 3.05
N PHE A 499 21.55 14.31 2.97
CA PHE A 499 20.35 14.52 3.76
C PHE A 499 20.66 14.39 5.26
N THR A 500 20.28 15.39 6.04
CA THR A 500 20.48 15.47 7.49
C THR A 500 19.22 15.94 8.18
N ASN A 501 19.22 16.02 9.51
CA ASN A 501 18.09 16.57 10.29
C ASN A 501 17.74 18.03 9.93
N LEU A 502 18.60 18.78 9.26
CA LEU A 502 18.27 20.11 8.74
C LEU A 502 17.31 20.04 7.54
N ASN A 503 17.20 18.90 6.91
CA ASN A 503 16.32 18.66 5.76
C ASN A 503 15.00 17.97 6.18
N ASP A 504 14.83 17.62 7.45
CA ASP A 504 13.62 16.98 7.95
C ASP A 504 12.42 17.90 7.81
N GLY A 505 11.29 17.32 7.38
CA GLY A 505 10.00 18.00 7.31
C GLY A 505 9.19 17.69 6.07
N VAL A 506 8.15 18.51 5.85
CA VAL A 506 7.17 18.33 4.78
C VAL A 506 7.65 19.02 3.51
N TYR A 507 7.75 18.24 2.45
CA TYR A 507 7.98 18.73 1.08
C TYR A 507 6.67 18.70 0.31
N THR A 508 6.38 19.77 -0.41
CA THR A 508 5.20 19.91 -1.26
C THR A 508 5.63 19.99 -2.72
N ILE A 509 5.10 19.08 -3.54
CA ILE A 509 5.19 19.18 -5.00
C ILE A 509 3.93 19.79 -5.55
N THR A 510 4.08 20.76 -6.43
CA THR A 510 3.02 21.34 -7.24
C THR A 510 3.30 21.02 -8.69
N SER A 511 2.37 20.37 -9.38
CA SER A 511 2.38 20.23 -10.84
C SER A 511 1.37 21.20 -11.45
N ALA A 512 1.72 21.82 -12.56
CA ALA A 512 0.79 22.63 -13.34
C ALA A 512 0.66 22.04 -14.75
N SER A 513 -0.59 22.00 -15.22
CA SER A 513 -0.97 21.59 -16.57
C SER A 513 -1.88 22.64 -17.18
N THR A 514 -1.66 22.98 -18.45
CA THR A 514 -2.55 23.88 -19.19
C THR A 514 -3.94 23.29 -19.42
N ALA A 515 -4.00 21.95 -19.49
CA ALA A 515 -5.26 21.21 -19.67
C ALA A 515 -5.93 20.89 -18.34
N CYS A 516 -5.12 20.55 -17.29
CA CYS A 516 -5.59 19.92 -16.05
C CYS A 516 -5.49 20.82 -14.81
N GLY A 517 -5.02 22.07 -14.97
CA GLY A 517 -4.85 22.98 -13.86
C GLY A 517 -3.68 22.60 -12.94
N VAL A 518 -3.81 22.90 -11.66
CA VAL A 518 -2.74 22.73 -10.66
C VAL A 518 -3.10 21.59 -9.70
N ALA A 519 -2.17 20.68 -9.50
CA ALA A 519 -2.25 19.64 -8.45
C ALA A 519 -1.11 19.80 -7.45
N THR A 520 -1.36 19.42 -6.21
CA THR A 520 -0.34 19.39 -5.14
C THR A 520 -0.33 18.07 -4.41
N LYS A 521 0.85 17.64 -3.98
CA LYS A 521 1.03 16.49 -3.09
C LYS A 521 2.14 16.79 -2.09
N THR A 522 1.98 16.29 -0.88
CA THR A 522 2.98 16.43 0.18
C THR A 522 3.61 15.09 0.52
N ILE A 523 4.87 15.15 0.98
CA ILE A 523 5.58 14.02 1.55
C ILE A 523 6.41 14.53 2.74
N GLU A 524 6.41 13.80 3.83
CA GLU A 524 7.28 14.05 4.97
C GLU A 524 8.54 13.19 4.85
N LEU A 525 9.70 13.84 4.83
CA LEU A 525 11.01 13.21 4.81
C LEU A 525 11.69 13.40 6.16
N ASN A 526 12.21 12.33 6.74
CA ASN A 526 12.90 12.36 8.02
C ASN A 526 14.24 11.65 7.94
N SER A 527 15.28 12.25 8.48
CA SER A 527 16.61 11.64 8.57
C SER A 527 16.61 10.49 9.58
N GLU A 528 17.21 9.37 9.18
CA GLU A 528 17.47 8.26 10.07
C GLU A 528 18.96 8.08 10.28
N ARG A 529 19.43 8.31 11.52
CA ARG A 529 20.82 8.12 11.90
C ARG A 529 20.95 6.91 12.83
N VAL A 530 21.75 5.96 12.45
CA VAL A 530 22.03 4.75 13.23
C VAL A 530 23.41 4.87 13.88
N PHE A 531 23.51 4.53 15.15
CA PHE A 531 24.76 4.52 15.88
C PHE A 531 25.10 3.09 16.30
N ALA A 532 26.30 2.65 15.95
CA ALA A 532 26.88 1.46 16.56
C ALA A 532 27.57 1.86 17.87
N ASN A 533 27.42 1.04 18.88
CA ASN A 533 28.23 1.12 20.12
C ASN A 533 28.22 -0.26 20.78
N PHE A 534 29.31 -0.59 21.47
CA PHE A 534 29.35 -1.79 22.27
C PHE A 534 30.31 -1.64 23.46
N THR A 535 30.09 -2.46 24.46
CA THR A 535 31.02 -2.64 25.59
C THR A 535 31.54 -4.05 25.60
N SER A 536 32.76 -4.22 26.10
CA SER A 536 33.41 -5.49 26.34
C SER A 536 34.36 -5.37 27.53
N THR A 537 34.83 -6.49 28.06
CA THR A 537 36.01 -6.48 28.91
C THR A 537 37.23 -6.02 28.08
N GLN A 538 38.02 -5.09 28.57
CA GLN A 538 39.17 -4.55 27.85
C GLN A 538 40.32 -5.57 27.72
N THR A 539 40.42 -6.51 28.67
CA THR A 539 41.39 -7.59 28.69
C THR A 539 40.66 -8.92 28.86
N GLY A 540 41.10 -9.91 28.09
CA GLY A 540 40.61 -11.30 28.18
C GLY A 540 41.78 -12.28 28.29
N CYS A 541 41.52 -13.51 28.73
CA CYS A 541 42.50 -14.58 28.75
C CYS A 541 42.31 -15.46 27.53
N ILE A 542 43.42 -15.99 27.00
CA ILE A 542 43.36 -16.95 25.89
C ILE A 542 42.43 -18.14 26.24
N GLN A 543 41.56 -18.50 25.28
CA GLN A 543 40.52 -19.55 25.36
C GLN A 543 39.39 -19.30 26.37
N ASP A 544 39.40 -18.21 27.12
CA ASP A 544 38.30 -17.81 27.96
C ASP A 544 37.22 -17.07 27.15
N SER A 545 36.02 -17.01 27.69
CA SER A 545 34.90 -16.33 27.05
C SER A 545 35.00 -14.79 27.23
N VAL A 546 35.03 -14.10 26.12
CA VAL A 546 34.88 -12.62 26.06
C VAL A 546 33.46 -12.28 25.74
N TYR A 547 32.85 -11.41 26.55
CA TYR A 547 31.46 -10.97 26.41
C TYR A 547 31.41 -9.59 25.75
N PHE A 548 30.47 -9.45 24.84
CA PHE A 548 30.17 -8.21 24.15
C PHE A 548 28.74 -7.81 24.42
N ASN A 549 28.50 -6.54 24.68
CA ASN A 549 27.18 -6.00 24.95
C ASN A 549 26.94 -4.76 24.07
N THR A 550 25.81 -4.71 23.37
CA THR A 550 25.41 -3.61 22.51
C THR A 550 23.96 -3.23 22.78
N PRO A 551 23.58 -1.93 22.64
CA PRO A 551 22.18 -1.54 22.76
C PRO A 551 21.27 -2.24 21.76
N ALA A 552 20.09 -2.65 22.22
CA ALA A 552 19.06 -3.21 21.34
C ALA A 552 18.39 -2.10 20.54
N ILE A 553 18.22 -2.35 19.24
CA ILE A 553 17.49 -1.50 18.30
C ILE A 553 16.45 -2.37 17.60
N THR A 554 15.19 -2.00 17.71
CA THR A 554 14.09 -2.82 17.18
C THR A 554 14.22 -3.04 15.65
N GLY A 555 14.27 -4.31 15.25
CA GLY A 555 14.36 -4.71 13.86
C GLY A 555 15.71 -4.47 13.19
N ALA A 556 16.75 -4.10 13.95
CA ALA A 556 18.09 -3.91 13.40
C ALA A 556 18.84 -5.23 13.18
N LYS A 557 19.91 -5.13 12.43
CA LYS A 557 20.90 -6.19 12.21
C LYS A 557 22.25 -5.73 12.70
N TRP A 558 22.99 -6.60 13.37
CA TRP A 558 24.36 -6.38 13.87
C TRP A 558 25.35 -7.22 13.07
N ASN A 559 26.35 -6.57 12.50
CA ASN A 559 27.44 -7.22 11.79
C ASN A 559 28.73 -7.01 12.61
N TRP A 560 29.28 -8.14 13.12
CA TRP A 560 30.46 -8.19 13.95
C TRP A 560 31.64 -8.78 13.19
N ASN A 561 32.82 -8.19 13.39
CA ASN A 561 34.10 -8.79 13.00
C ASN A 561 35.02 -8.83 14.22
N PHE A 562 35.23 -10.01 14.76
CA PHE A 562 36.01 -10.22 15.99
C PHE A 562 37.52 -10.29 15.73
N LYS A 563 37.99 -10.23 14.45
CA LYS A 563 39.39 -10.30 14.03
C LYS A 563 40.12 -11.60 14.48
N ASN A 564 39.38 -12.62 14.88
CA ASN A 564 39.90 -13.94 15.22
C ASN A 564 39.59 -14.99 14.12
N GLY A 565 39.25 -14.54 12.91
CA GLY A 565 38.80 -15.37 11.80
C GLY A 565 37.26 -15.54 11.76
N ASN A 566 36.52 -15.02 12.74
CA ASN A 566 35.05 -15.12 12.82
C ASN A 566 34.38 -13.78 12.55
N THR A 567 33.30 -13.83 11.79
CA THR A 567 32.32 -12.78 11.63
C THR A 567 30.96 -13.29 12.06
N LEU A 568 30.06 -12.40 12.46
CA LEU A 568 28.71 -12.73 12.88
C LEU A 568 27.72 -11.70 12.38
N ASP A 569 26.76 -12.15 11.59
CA ASP A 569 25.55 -11.40 11.23
C ASP A 569 24.38 -11.91 12.05
N THR A 570 23.72 -11.03 12.78
CA THR A 570 22.63 -11.42 13.69
C THR A 570 21.53 -10.34 13.73
N ASN A 571 20.31 -10.80 13.98
CA ASN A 571 19.15 -9.93 14.27
C ASN A 571 18.96 -9.70 15.78
N SER A 572 19.92 -10.11 16.60
CA SER A 572 19.89 -9.96 18.06
C SER A 572 21.07 -9.13 18.55
N ALA A 573 20.78 -8.18 19.46
CA ALA A 573 21.80 -7.46 20.18
C ALA A 573 22.59 -8.36 21.15
N VAL A 574 22.00 -9.48 21.57
CA VAL A 574 22.65 -10.45 22.46
C VAL A 574 23.36 -11.51 21.63
N ILE A 575 24.67 -11.62 21.81
CA ILE A 575 25.50 -12.61 21.11
C ILE A 575 26.11 -13.60 22.11
N LYS A 576 26.49 -14.78 21.60
CA LYS A 576 27.24 -15.77 22.38
C LYS A 576 28.64 -15.25 22.69
N PRO A 577 29.22 -15.66 23.83
CA PRO A 577 30.60 -15.28 24.15
C PRO A 577 31.59 -15.74 23.06
N VAL A 578 32.61 -14.94 22.82
CA VAL A 578 33.62 -15.17 21.81
C VAL A 578 34.92 -15.64 22.48
N LYS A 579 35.59 -16.67 21.92
CA LYS A 579 36.90 -17.16 22.38
C LYS A 579 37.99 -16.80 21.40
N TYR A 580 39.18 -16.49 21.92
CA TYR A 580 40.39 -16.22 21.15
C TYR A 580 41.43 -17.27 21.45
N ASN A 581 42.04 -17.84 20.39
CA ASN A 581 42.98 -18.94 20.51
C ASN A 581 44.46 -18.50 20.45
N THR A 582 44.68 -17.21 20.21
CA THR A 582 46.04 -16.61 20.21
C THR A 582 46.04 -15.33 21.03
N VAL A 583 47.17 -15.06 21.66
CA VAL A 583 47.38 -13.80 22.39
C VAL A 583 47.60 -12.66 21.42
N GLY A 584 47.17 -11.47 21.80
CA GLY A 584 47.35 -10.27 20.95
C GLY A 584 46.27 -9.21 21.17
N ILE A 585 46.35 -8.14 20.44
CA ILE A 585 45.34 -7.06 20.42
C ILE A 585 44.45 -7.25 19.22
N TYR A 586 43.15 -7.29 19.43
CA TYR A 586 42.12 -7.46 18.43
C TYR A 586 41.26 -6.21 18.34
N ALA A 587 41.29 -5.53 17.19
CA ALA A 587 40.40 -4.40 16.88
C ALA A 587 39.05 -4.91 16.43
N VAL A 588 38.15 -5.18 17.38
CA VAL A 588 36.80 -5.72 17.10
C VAL A 588 35.93 -4.64 16.52
N ASP A 589 35.30 -4.95 15.37
CA ASP A 589 34.45 -4.04 14.63
C ASP A 589 32.97 -4.42 14.79
N LEU A 590 32.13 -3.40 14.95
CA LEU A 590 30.67 -3.50 14.88
C LEU A 590 30.10 -2.50 13.89
N LYS A 591 29.21 -2.98 13.03
CA LYS A 591 28.32 -2.20 12.19
C LYS A 591 26.88 -2.58 12.49
N VAL A 592 25.97 -1.59 12.56
CA VAL A 592 24.54 -1.81 12.81
C VAL A 592 23.75 -1.28 11.62
N THR A 593 22.75 -2.05 11.17
CA THR A 593 21.84 -1.65 10.09
C THR A 593 20.41 -1.66 10.65
N SER A 594 19.69 -0.55 10.50
CA SER A 594 18.29 -0.44 10.95
C SER A 594 17.34 -1.28 10.11
N LYS A 595 16.09 -1.41 10.54
CA LYS A 595 15.01 -2.06 9.79
C LYS A 595 14.73 -1.41 8.42
N ASN A 596 15.06 -0.12 8.27
CA ASN A 596 14.86 0.64 7.04
C ASN A 596 16.09 0.58 6.11
N GLY A 597 17.15 -0.15 6.49
CA GLY A 597 18.36 -0.33 5.71
C GLY A 597 19.45 0.74 5.95
N CYS A 598 19.24 1.67 6.87
CA CYS A 598 20.25 2.66 7.22
C CYS A 598 21.36 2.04 8.08
N ALA A 599 22.60 2.26 7.66
CA ALA A 599 23.77 1.68 8.32
C ALA A 599 24.53 2.71 9.16
N SER A 600 25.06 2.28 10.30
CA SER A 600 25.99 3.07 11.10
C SER A 600 27.37 3.12 10.46
N ASP A 601 28.21 4.04 10.93
CA ASP A 601 29.66 3.90 10.82
C ASP A 601 30.11 2.64 11.55
N ILE A 602 31.29 2.13 11.17
CA ILE A 602 31.94 1.03 11.88
C ILE A 602 32.56 1.58 13.15
N VAL A 603 32.24 0.97 14.29
CA VAL A 603 32.87 1.27 15.57
C VAL A 603 33.85 0.16 15.87
N SER A 604 35.13 0.53 16.07
CA SER A 604 36.21 -0.40 16.43
C SER A 604 36.68 -0.16 17.86
N LYS A 605 36.85 -1.22 18.64
CA LYS A 605 37.45 -1.18 19.97
C LYS A 605 38.50 -2.30 20.14
N ASN A 606 39.64 -1.94 20.73
CA ASN A 606 40.70 -2.90 20.99
C ASN A 606 40.40 -3.73 22.23
N ILE A 607 40.64 -5.04 22.11
CA ILE A 607 40.59 -6.03 23.19
C ILE A 607 41.93 -6.71 23.24
N GLU A 608 42.55 -6.72 24.40
CA GLU A 608 43.83 -7.39 24.62
C GLU A 608 43.60 -8.80 25.16
N ILE A 609 44.11 -9.80 24.48
CA ILE A 609 44.08 -11.20 24.93
C ILE A 609 45.47 -11.57 25.45
N THR A 610 45.53 -11.87 26.72
CA THR A 610 46.76 -12.18 27.42
C THR A 610 46.91 -13.70 27.68
N PRO A 611 48.13 -14.20 27.84
CA PRO A 611 48.36 -15.61 28.08
C PRO A 611 47.91 -16.02 29.50
N LYS A 612 47.50 -17.27 29.63
CA LYS A 612 47.32 -17.92 30.93
C LYS A 612 48.66 -18.41 31.47
N PRO A 613 48.91 -18.35 32.76
CA PRO A 613 50.02 -19.05 33.37
C PRO A 613 49.90 -20.56 33.21
N ILE A 614 51.00 -21.23 33.25
CA ILE A 614 51.06 -22.68 33.40
C ILE A 614 51.44 -22.95 34.86
N ALA A 615 50.49 -23.46 35.64
CA ALA A 615 50.77 -23.84 37.02
C ALA A 615 51.57 -25.14 37.08
N ALA A 616 52.56 -25.17 37.88
CA ALA A 616 53.36 -26.34 38.16
C ALA A 616 53.97 -26.26 39.55
N PHE A 617 54.11 -27.37 40.21
CA PHE A 617 54.84 -27.48 41.46
C PHE A 617 55.46 -28.87 41.63
N THR A 618 56.46 -28.95 42.50
CA THR A 618 57.05 -30.16 42.98
C THR A 618 56.83 -30.27 44.49
N ALA A 619 56.76 -31.49 44.99
CA ALA A 619 56.67 -31.79 46.40
C ALA A 619 57.86 -32.65 46.84
N THR A 620 58.33 -32.44 48.04
CA THR A 620 59.39 -33.38 48.65
C THR A 620 58.74 -34.75 48.83
N THR A 621 59.45 -35.78 48.39
CA THR A 621 59.05 -37.17 48.56
C THR A 621 59.31 -37.65 49.99
N ASN A 622 58.36 -37.40 50.89
CA ASN A 622 58.45 -37.83 52.26
C ASN A 622 57.23 -38.70 52.58
N THR A 623 57.40 -39.93 52.82
CA THR A 623 56.32 -40.93 52.97
C THR A 623 55.92 -41.15 54.43
N CYS A 624 56.46 -40.42 55.37
CA CYS A 624 56.14 -40.61 56.79
C CYS A 624 55.15 -39.62 57.31
N VAL A 625 54.17 -40.05 58.14
CA VAL A 625 53.22 -39.13 58.83
C VAL A 625 53.92 -38.10 59.71
N ASN A 626 53.33 -36.95 59.91
CA ASN A 626 53.84 -35.83 60.72
C ASN A 626 55.22 -35.27 60.29
N LYS A 627 55.70 -35.58 59.09
CA LYS A 627 56.89 -34.97 58.50
C LYS A 627 56.48 -33.78 57.64
N ILE A 628 57.33 -32.78 57.62
CA ILE A 628 57.09 -31.55 56.80
C ILE A 628 57.27 -31.97 55.33
N ILE A 629 56.28 -31.64 54.53
CA ILE A 629 56.31 -31.69 53.05
C ILE A 629 56.42 -30.28 52.54
N ASN A 630 57.42 -30.05 51.71
CA ASN A 630 57.60 -28.73 51.04
C ASN A 630 57.03 -28.83 49.61
N PHE A 631 56.22 -27.86 49.24
CA PHE A 631 55.69 -27.67 47.91
C PHE A 631 56.38 -26.48 47.28
N THR A 632 57.19 -26.72 46.25
CA THR A 632 57.94 -25.65 45.56
C THR A 632 57.21 -25.34 44.25
N GLU A 633 56.82 -24.09 44.09
CA GLU A 633 56.15 -23.58 42.88
C GLU A 633 57.14 -23.44 41.72
N ASN A 634 56.77 -23.98 40.58
CA ASN A 634 57.54 -23.92 39.32
C ASN A 634 56.63 -23.37 38.18
N SER A 635 55.59 -22.60 38.54
CA SER A 635 54.70 -21.99 37.58
C SER A 635 55.44 -21.05 36.64
N SER A 636 54.98 -20.98 35.41
CA SER A 636 55.57 -20.10 34.38
C SER A 636 54.48 -19.39 33.58
N ILE A 637 54.84 -18.30 32.92
CA ILE A 637 54.02 -17.58 31.96
C ILE A 637 54.86 -17.08 30.79
N THR A 638 54.34 -17.24 29.58
CA THR A 638 54.93 -16.68 28.40
C THR A 638 54.45 -15.27 28.21
N ASN A 639 55.34 -14.29 28.25
CA ASN A 639 55.02 -12.84 28.16
C ASN A 639 54.04 -12.37 29.28
N GLY A 640 54.60 -12.07 30.42
CA GLY A 640 53.88 -11.56 31.58
C GLY A 640 54.58 -11.86 32.89
N THR A 641 54.03 -11.47 34.00
CA THR A 641 54.52 -11.74 35.35
C THR A 641 53.45 -12.51 36.11
N LEU A 642 53.88 -13.44 36.93
CA LEU A 642 53.01 -14.10 37.89
C LEU A 642 52.77 -13.13 39.04
N GLN A 643 51.56 -13.06 39.57
CA GLN A 643 51.14 -12.15 40.62
C GLN A 643 50.68 -12.86 41.89
N LYS A 644 49.93 -13.95 41.72
CA LYS A 644 49.34 -14.72 42.83
C LYS A 644 49.36 -16.19 42.56
N SER A 645 49.35 -16.98 43.61
CA SER A 645 49.10 -18.42 43.60
C SER A 645 48.03 -18.80 44.61
N PHE A 646 47.21 -19.78 44.23
CA PHE A 646 46.13 -20.34 45.04
C PHE A 646 46.47 -21.83 45.23
N TRP A 647 46.75 -22.18 46.48
CA TRP A 647 47.11 -23.53 46.83
C TRP A 647 46.04 -24.24 47.65
N ASN A 648 45.78 -25.44 47.38
CA ASN A 648 45.14 -26.36 48.33
C ASN A 648 46.05 -27.54 48.56
N LEU A 649 46.54 -27.65 49.75
CA LEU A 649 47.48 -28.71 50.10
C LEU A 649 46.80 -30.01 50.50
N ASP A 650 45.47 -30.09 50.45
CA ASP A 650 44.64 -31.21 50.87
C ASP A 650 44.90 -31.63 52.34
N ASP A 651 45.17 -30.62 53.18
CA ASP A 651 45.49 -30.78 54.62
C ASP A 651 44.33 -30.36 55.54
N GLY A 652 43.16 -30.08 54.97
CA GLY A 652 41.95 -29.68 55.66
C GLY A 652 41.92 -28.21 56.09
N LYS A 653 42.95 -27.38 55.80
CA LYS A 653 43.04 -25.96 56.18
C LYS A 653 42.47 -24.99 55.16
N GLY A 654 42.01 -25.51 53.99
CA GLY A 654 41.43 -24.69 52.94
C GLY A 654 42.43 -24.17 51.91
N ILE A 655 42.07 -23.05 51.22
CA ILE A 655 42.86 -22.47 50.13
C ILE A 655 43.79 -21.42 50.68
N ILE A 656 45.10 -21.54 50.40
CA ILE A 656 46.14 -20.56 50.69
C ILE A 656 46.27 -19.61 49.48
N ASN A 657 46.07 -18.33 49.69
CA ASN A 657 46.32 -17.30 48.70
C ASN A 657 47.69 -16.65 48.97
N SER A 658 48.64 -16.77 48.07
CA SER A 658 49.97 -16.24 48.19
C SER A 658 50.29 -15.20 47.11
N ASN A 659 50.80 -14.08 47.50
CA ASN A 659 51.37 -13.07 46.60
C ASN A 659 52.91 -13.22 46.53
N SER A 660 53.50 -14.21 47.19
CA SER A 660 54.88 -14.59 47.12
C SER A 660 54.98 -16.06 46.64
N PHE A 661 55.92 -16.36 45.79
CA PHE A 661 56.13 -17.69 45.22
C PHE A 661 57.09 -18.50 46.11
N THR A 662 57.03 -18.27 47.42
CA THR A 662 57.80 -19.05 48.41
C THR A 662 57.18 -20.44 48.56
N PRO A 663 58.01 -21.46 48.83
CA PRO A 663 57.53 -22.82 49.10
C PRO A 663 56.47 -22.88 50.21
N GLN A 664 55.38 -23.59 49.95
CA GLN A 664 54.34 -23.85 50.93
C GLN A 664 54.69 -25.14 51.69
N THR A 665 54.32 -25.23 52.94
CA THR A 665 54.63 -26.41 53.75
C THR A 665 53.39 -26.92 54.51
N THR A 666 53.31 -28.23 54.68
CA THR A 666 52.30 -28.83 55.57
C THR A 666 52.80 -30.14 56.15
N THR A 667 52.10 -30.67 57.15
CA THR A 667 52.27 -32.01 57.69
C THR A 667 50.96 -32.77 57.64
N TYR A 668 50.97 -34.04 57.34
CA TYR A 668 49.76 -34.87 57.35
C TYR A 668 49.78 -35.83 58.56
N PRO A 669 48.79 -35.81 59.46
CA PRO A 669 48.74 -36.60 60.67
C PRO A 669 48.33 -38.07 60.38
N THR A 670 47.77 -38.31 59.22
CA THR A 670 47.36 -39.70 58.79
C THR A 670 47.99 -40.04 57.46
N TRP A 671 48.23 -41.32 57.21
CA TRP A 671 48.69 -41.82 55.93
C TRP A 671 47.52 -41.86 54.96
N GLY A 672 47.77 -41.74 53.65
CA GLY A 672 46.79 -41.80 52.54
C GLY A 672 47.21 -40.96 51.39
N ASN A 673 46.55 -41.17 50.23
CA ASN A 673 46.78 -40.37 49.05
C ASN A 673 46.24 -38.95 49.26
N ARG A 674 47.03 -37.96 48.87
CA ARG A 674 46.65 -36.52 48.90
C ARG A 674 46.61 -35.99 47.51
N ASN A 675 45.69 -35.00 47.27
CA ASN A 675 45.45 -34.36 45.98
C ASN A 675 45.70 -32.85 46.04
N PRO A 676 46.93 -32.41 46.40
CA PRO A 676 47.24 -31.00 46.39
C PRO A 676 47.13 -30.44 45.01
N TRP A 677 46.64 -29.17 44.92
CA TRP A 677 46.53 -28.49 43.65
C TRP A 677 46.99 -27.00 43.79
N LEU A 678 47.35 -26.50 42.60
CA LEU A 678 47.78 -25.09 42.42
C LEU A 678 47.08 -24.46 41.24
N ILE A 679 46.66 -23.22 41.40
CA ILE A 679 46.31 -22.29 40.36
C ILE A 679 47.22 -21.06 40.46
N ALA A 680 47.89 -20.73 39.35
CA ALA A 680 48.70 -19.52 39.24
C ALA A 680 47.87 -18.41 38.57
N GLU A 681 48.02 -17.16 39.02
CA GLU A 681 47.38 -15.96 38.45
C GLU A 681 48.45 -14.98 38.00
N ALA A 682 48.31 -14.53 36.74
CA ALA A 682 49.16 -13.50 36.14
C ALA A 682 48.76 -12.11 36.62
N SER A 683 49.64 -11.12 36.39
CA SER A 683 49.39 -9.70 36.64
C SER A 683 48.24 -9.15 35.77
N SER A 684 47.90 -9.76 34.66
CA SER A 684 46.72 -9.51 33.83
C SER A 684 45.37 -9.98 34.43
N GLY A 685 45.43 -10.75 35.54
CA GLY A 685 44.28 -11.41 36.17
C GLY A 685 43.95 -12.78 35.57
N CYS A 686 44.68 -13.22 34.55
CA CYS A 686 44.47 -14.55 33.98
C CYS A 686 44.95 -15.68 34.91
N LYS A 687 44.09 -16.68 35.07
CA LYS A 687 44.40 -17.86 35.89
C LYS A 687 44.74 -19.04 35.02
N SER A 688 45.71 -19.84 35.52
CA SER A 688 46.01 -21.14 34.93
C SER A 688 44.84 -22.12 35.07
N ASP A 689 44.89 -23.22 34.35
CA ASP A 689 44.16 -24.41 34.72
C ASP A 689 44.72 -24.95 36.05
N THR A 690 43.92 -25.71 36.76
CA THR A 690 44.31 -26.32 38.02
C THR A 690 45.36 -27.42 37.77
N PHE A 691 46.55 -27.22 38.29
CA PHE A 691 47.57 -28.25 38.27
C PHE A 691 47.47 -29.16 39.50
N LYS A 692 47.50 -30.47 39.28
CA LYS A 692 47.55 -31.52 40.30
C LYS A 692 48.74 -32.40 40.05
N LEU A 693 49.43 -32.89 41.10
CA LEU A 693 50.47 -33.90 40.90
C LEU A 693 49.87 -35.21 40.41
N ALA A 694 50.47 -35.81 39.40
CA ALA A 694 49.98 -37.04 38.76
C ALA A 694 50.15 -38.28 39.58
N SER A 695 50.92 -38.27 40.64
CA SER A 695 51.06 -39.31 41.70
C SER A 695 51.73 -38.70 42.90
N PRO A 696 51.30 -39.01 44.13
CA PRO A 696 52.00 -38.62 45.33
C PRO A 696 53.21 -39.46 45.58
#